data_9382533f05c5b601a885d776ef1b99b4
#
_entry.id   9382533f05c5b601a885d776ef1b99b4
#
_cell.length_a   1.000
_cell.length_b   1.000
_cell.length_c   1.000
_cell.angle_alpha   90.00
_cell.angle_beta   90.00
_cell.angle_gamma   90.00
#
_symmetry.space_group_name_H-M   'P 1'
#
loop_
_entity.id
_entity.type
_entity.pdbx_description
1 polymer ?
#
loop_
_entity_poly.entity_id
_entity_poly.type
_entity_poly.pdbx_seq_one_letter_code
_entity_poly.pdbx_strand_id
1 'polypeptide(L)'
;MYKVSVVTPFHNVDMGMFQKCADSMRRQTIGFGNIEWIIVVHNSEPHYMPLLTEMFKDDKNVVIKELNDSFHSPAMPRNLGMRLVTSRYLGFLDGDDSYTEDCLEVACREIVETKSQVVTFRREYELETESLFPHTEKVAWDQIEWRIVMDRNDFQQDKMFTGLWPFSTSRLFDMTFLREHNLYFSEEVLWVEDVYHTAACLLQADRVCYLPQFIGYHYFINGGSIIQGQKKSMEDLYECFRSAAIIIDYLTSHNVDANDTAQTLFSLLTKYYLASDLTVEQRRTLSDMAKPYLKRLRKMTPSKIHSPEECYLSYHMSREVLSNPENPLESAVLKDAQNGWSAMREILRNNATTDYGRHYHFEQIETLVDYQQLVPMTDFVSYKRLIDLQTNIGENEILTTAPTRHYLVNAKGQRVPCTEEHLRPYLETFATTLKGHHNLLVALVGARPTQTNDACTVETLESLMAKQYLLHYHYAHGKRCADFSTPDNLFFKTEPREEMHTICLYALLDRDIDQIVAIYTQRVADFFEYITEHRDELIAEIRDIDSQRAEEVEVALQTNQPVAKRLWTKLERIVAFGAGEYYEHTDRMKQFTGEIPHNNGYYYTEETIYGKAVGDDNDLFETFPYGFNEYLPADGNSDTTLLSTDVMTGTPYQLVVTNSAGLYRYVTDHVVNIQNKHLDKLLFTIY
;
A
#
# COMPACT_ATOMS: atom_id res chain seq x y z
N MET A 1 49.91 -2.59 -19.64
CA MET A 1 48.59 -2.36 -20.27
C MET A 1 47.59 -3.20 -19.46
N TYR A 2 46.56 -2.58 -18.93
CA TYR A 2 45.54 -3.27 -18.14
C TYR A 2 44.70 -4.20 -19.03
N LYS A 3 44.20 -5.29 -18.45
CA LYS A 3 43.33 -6.24 -19.17
C LYS A 3 41.91 -5.72 -19.27
N VAL A 4 41.45 -5.01 -18.21
CA VAL A 4 40.09 -4.47 -18.10
C VAL A 4 40.12 -3.19 -17.28
N SER A 5 39.23 -2.25 -17.58
CA SER A 5 38.94 -1.10 -16.73
C SER A 5 37.57 -1.27 -16.08
N VAL A 6 37.46 -0.78 -14.85
CA VAL A 6 36.22 -0.67 -14.14
C VAL A 6 35.98 0.79 -13.77
N VAL A 7 34.79 1.29 -14.01
CA VAL A 7 34.38 2.65 -13.67
C VAL A 7 33.36 2.57 -12.52
N THR A 8 33.63 3.28 -11.42
CA THR A 8 32.78 3.38 -10.26
C THR A 8 32.34 4.82 -10.04
N PRO A 9 31.07 5.17 -10.24
CA PRO A 9 30.51 6.41 -9.76
C PRO A 9 30.45 6.38 -8.22
N PHE A 10 30.90 7.44 -7.55
CA PHE A 10 30.87 7.56 -6.10
C PHE A 10 30.14 8.83 -5.70
N HIS A 11 29.05 8.71 -4.95
CA HIS A 11 28.31 9.83 -4.39
C HIS A 11 27.89 9.52 -2.93
N ASN A 12 28.60 10.08 -1.97
CA ASN A 12 28.29 9.95 -0.52
C ASN A 12 28.04 8.50 -0.08
N VAL A 13 28.73 7.52 -0.66
CA VAL A 13 28.57 6.11 -0.33
C VAL A 13 29.06 5.86 1.09
N ASP A 14 28.35 5.03 1.87
CA ASP A 14 28.82 4.57 3.17
C ASP A 14 30.17 3.87 3.03
N MET A 15 31.15 4.30 3.84
CA MET A 15 32.51 3.80 3.72
C MET A 15 32.66 2.30 4.07
N GLY A 16 31.75 1.73 4.86
CA GLY A 16 31.73 0.30 5.15
C GLY A 16 31.24 -0.50 3.93
N MET A 17 30.26 -0.01 3.21
CA MET A 17 29.81 -0.59 1.94
C MET A 17 30.89 -0.45 0.87
N PHE A 18 31.46 0.75 0.74
CA PHE A 18 32.56 0.98 -0.21
C PHE A 18 33.78 0.12 0.08
N GLN A 19 34.07 -0.20 1.35
CA GLN A 19 35.12 -1.14 1.70
C GLN A 19 34.84 -2.55 1.14
N LYS A 20 33.59 -3.04 1.20
CA LYS A 20 33.18 -4.31 0.59
C LYS A 20 33.38 -4.29 -0.92
N CYS A 21 32.99 -3.19 -1.57
CA CYS A 21 33.24 -2.94 -3.00
C CYS A 21 34.75 -3.05 -3.32
N ALA A 22 35.60 -2.34 -2.57
CA ALA A 22 37.04 -2.34 -2.76
C ALA A 22 37.66 -3.74 -2.50
N ASP A 23 37.19 -4.47 -1.50
CA ASP A 23 37.65 -5.81 -1.22
C ASP A 23 37.25 -6.79 -2.34
N SER A 24 36.10 -6.63 -2.95
CA SER A 24 35.68 -7.44 -4.10
C SER A 24 36.58 -7.22 -5.32
N MET A 25 37.01 -5.97 -5.54
CA MET A 25 37.95 -5.62 -6.60
C MET A 25 39.35 -6.19 -6.35
N ARG A 26 39.84 -6.14 -5.11
CA ARG A 26 41.16 -6.68 -4.73
C ARG A 26 41.22 -8.22 -4.81
N ARG A 27 40.09 -8.90 -4.64
CA ARG A 27 39.97 -10.36 -4.70
C ARG A 27 39.76 -10.91 -6.11
N GLN A 28 39.64 -10.07 -7.14
CA GLN A 28 39.44 -10.55 -8.51
C GLN A 28 40.52 -11.51 -8.98
N THR A 29 40.13 -12.70 -9.47
CA THR A 29 41.04 -13.78 -9.93
C THR A 29 41.87 -13.37 -11.13
N ILE A 30 41.40 -12.42 -11.95
CA ILE A 30 42.19 -11.80 -13.04
C ILE A 30 43.43 -11.06 -12.53
N GLY A 31 43.49 -10.77 -11.23
CA GLY A 31 44.53 -10.05 -10.51
C GLY A 31 44.34 -8.53 -10.50
N PHE A 32 44.28 -7.95 -9.29
CA PHE A 32 43.96 -6.53 -9.09
C PHE A 32 44.88 -5.59 -9.89
N GLY A 33 46.18 -5.88 -9.99
CA GLY A 33 47.12 -5.08 -10.78
C GLY A 33 46.88 -5.13 -12.30
N ASN A 34 46.04 -6.03 -12.81
CA ASN A 34 45.61 -6.10 -14.21
C ASN A 34 44.34 -5.30 -14.48
N ILE A 35 43.73 -4.72 -13.46
CA ILE A 35 42.50 -3.92 -13.55
C ILE A 35 42.87 -2.45 -13.43
N GLU A 36 42.45 -1.62 -14.36
CA GLU A 36 42.43 -0.18 -14.20
C GLU A 36 41.12 0.21 -13.51
N TRP A 37 41.19 0.70 -12.29
CA TRP A 37 39.99 1.09 -11.56
C TRP A 37 39.84 2.60 -11.47
N ILE A 38 38.79 3.15 -12.10
CA ILE A 38 38.52 4.58 -12.18
C ILE A 38 37.34 4.91 -11.27
N ILE A 39 37.60 5.61 -10.18
CA ILE A 39 36.59 6.06 -9.21
C ILE A 39 36.34 7.54 -9.47
N VAL A 40 35.09 7.89 -9.79
CA VAL A 40 34.69 9.28 -10.05
C VAL A 40 33.79 9.75 -8.89
N VAL A 41 34.37 10.62 -8.05
CA VAL A 41 33.68 11.22 -6.91
C VAL A 41 32.84 12.38 -7.43
N HIS A 42 31.52 12.21 -7.40
CA HIS A 42 30.56 13.11 -8.03
C HIS A 42 29.70 13.81 -6.99
N ASN A 43 29.75 15.14 -6.96
CA ASN A 43 28.93 15.98 -6.07
C ASN A 43 28.90 15.46 -4.60
N SER A 44 30.02 14.92 -4.12
CA SER A 44 30.13 14.34 -2.79
C SER A 44 30.62 15.37 -1.77
N GLU A 45 30.39 15.08 -0.49
CA GLU A 45 30.93 15.91 0.59
C GLU A 45 32.47 15.96 0.55
N PRO A 46 33.09 17.10 0.87
CA PRO A 46 34.55 17.33 0.67
C PRO A 46 35.47 16.35 1.39
N HIS A 47 34.98 15.68 2.44
CA HIS A 47 35.79 14.74 3.23
C HIS A 47 36.06 13.41 2.52
N TYR A 48 35.26 13.02 1.50
CA TYR A 48 35.44 11.75 0.79
C TYR A 48 36.71 11.71 -0.06
N MET A 49 37.06 12.80 -0.76
CA MET A 49 38.26 12.83 -1.59
C MET A 49 39.55 12.50 -0.82
N PRO A 50 39.85 13.11 0.35
CA PRO A 50 40.99 12.72 1.16
C PRO A 50 40.95 11.27 1.65
N LEU A 51 39.76 10.76 2.05
CA LEU A 51 39.61 9.39 2.51
C LEU A 51 39.93 8.37 1.42
N LEU A 52 39.37 8.55 0.21
CA LEU A 52 39.63 7.68 -0.92
C LEU A 52 41.08 7.77 -1.39
N THR A 53 41.68 8.97 -1.40
CA THR A 53 43.07 9.16 -1.76
C THR A 53 44.00 8.42 -0.82
N GLU A 54 43.76 8.48 0.50
CA GLU A 54 44.52 7.71 1.49
C GLU A 54 44.32 6.21 1.38
N MET A 55 43.06 5.78 1.12
CA MET A 55 42.71 4.33 0.98
C MET A 55 43.45 3.65 -0.17
N PHE A 56 43.73 4.35 -1.25
CA PHE A 56 44.34 3.83 -2.47
C PHE A 56 45.72 4.43 -2.80
N LYS A 57 46.40 5.06 -1.84
CA LYS A 57 47.66 5.76 -2.04
C LYS A 57 48.79 4.88 -2.64
N ASP A 58 48.73 3.57 -2.34
CA ASP A 58 49.71 2.59 -2.80
C ASP A 58 49.28 1.83 -4.09
N ASP A 59 48.04 2.01 -4.52
CA ASP A 59 47.40 1.28 -5.60
C ASP A 59 47.53 2.07 -6.92
N LYS A 60 48.66 1.87 -7.67
CA LYS A 60 48.96 2.60 -8.91
C LYS A 60 47.97 2.38 -10.05
N ASN A 61 47.15 1.35 -9.97
CA ASN A 61 46.12 0.99 -10.94
C ASN A 61 44.75 1.63 -10.60
N VAL A 62 44.65 2.39 -9.49
CA VAL A 62 43.45 3.13 -9.11
C VAL A 62 43.61 4.60 -9.49
N VAL A 63 42.62 5.13 -10.19
CA VAL A 63 42.52 6.54 -10.58
C VAL A 63 41.32 7.15 -9.92
N ILE A 64 41.53 8.17 -9.11
CA ILE A 64 40.43 8.90 -8.45
C ILE A 64 40.27 10.25 -9.11
N LYS A 65 39.06 10.62 -9.50
CA LYS A 65 38.74 11.91 -10.11
C LYS A 65 37.53 12.51 -9.40
N GLU A 66 37.57 13.83 -9.23
CA GLU A 66 36.45 14.60 -8.73
C GLU A 66 35.68 15.22 -9.89
N LEU A 67 34.35 15.20 -9.82
CA LEU A 67 33.44 15.87 -10.74
C LEU A 67 32.36 16.58 -9.92
N ASN A 68 32.26 17.89 -10.10
CA ASN A 68 31.22 18.70 -9.48
C ASN A 68 30.45 19.43 -10.58
N ASP A 69 29.16 19.15 -10.69
CA ASP A 69 28.25 19.77 -11.67
C ASP A 69 26.84 19.93 -11.07
N SER A 70 25.89 20.35 -11.89
CA SER A 70 24.49 20.52 -11.46
C SER A 70 23.61 19.27 -11.64
N PHE A 71 24.17 18.17 -12.14
CA PHE A 71 23.41 16.96 -12.39
C PHE A 71 23.42 16.02 -11.17
N HIS A 72 22.32 15.32 -11.00
CA HIS A 72 22.15 14.32 -9.92
C HIS A 72 21.94 12.91 -10.53
N SER A 73 22.76 12.58 -11.54
CA SER A 73 22.66 11.30 -12.25
C SER A 73 24.02 10.61 -12.33
N PRO A 74 24.09 9.28 -12.19
CA PRO A 74 25.31 8.51 -12.40
C PRO A 74 25.86 8.56 -13.84
N ALA A 75 25.10 9.09 -14.81
CA ALA A 75 25.52 9.24 -16.20
C ALA A 75 26.82 10.06 -16.33
N MET A 76 26.91 11.21 -15.63
CA MET A 76 28.04 12.12 -15.75
C MET A 76 29.36 11.51 -15.26
N PRO A 77 29.42 10.96 -14.02
CA PRO A 77 30.64 10.31 -13.54
C PRO A 77 31.01 9.06 -14.38
N ARG A 78 30.01 8.27 -14.83
CA ARG A 78 30.28 7.14 -15.72
C ARG A 78 30.90 7.61 -17.06
N ASN A 79 30.39 8.70 -17.68
CA ASN A 79 30.93 9.28 -18.89
C ASN A 79 32.37 9.81 -18.70
N LEU A 80 32.65 10.49 -17.60
CA LEU A 80 34.00 10.93 -17.28
C LEU A 80 34.94 9.73 -17.13
N GLY A 81 34.51 8.69 -16.41
CA GLY A 81 35.28 7.45 -16.29
C GLY A 81 35.56 6.79 -17.63
N MET A 82 34.56 6.67 -18.52
CA MET A 82 34.72 6.10 -19.89
C MET A 82 35.73 6.83 -20.72
N ARG A 83 35.85 8.17 -20.60
CA ARG A 83 36.84 8.98 -21.30
C ARG A 83 38.28 8.70 -20.83
N LEU A 84 38.43 8.27 -19.55
CA LEU A 84 39.72 7.98 -18.91
C LEU A 84 40.20 6.54 -19.16
N VAL A 85 39.31 5.63 -19.55
CA VAL A 85 39.60 4.20 -19.78
C VAL A 85 40.74 4.02 -20.79
N THR A 86 41.77 3.24 -20.42
CA THR A 86 42.91 2.91 -21.28
C THR A 86 42.90 1.46 -21.75
N SER A 87 42.15 0.58 -21.12
CA SER A 87 42.04 -0.82 -21.54
C SER A 87 41.03 -1.01 -22.69
N ARG A 88 41.04 -2.21 -23.25
CA ARG A 88 40.08 -2.58 -24.30
C ARG A 88 38.66 -2.89 -23.76
N TYR A 89 38.57 -3.39 -22.57
CA TYR A 89 37.30 -3.83 -21.99
C TYR A 89 36.92 -2.97 -20.80
N LEU A 90 35.63 -2.70 -20.67
CA LEU A 90 35.05 -1.84 -19.63
C LEU A 90 33.90 -2.53 -18.89
N GLY A 91 33.97 -2.55 -17.57
CA GLY A 91 32.86 -2.86 -16.65
C GLY A 91 32.46 -1.66 -15.81
N PHE A 92 31.25 -1.68 -15.28
CA PHE A 92 30.75 -0.70 -14.31
C PHE A 92 30.45 -1.38 -12.99
N LEU A 93 30.88 -0.78 -11.89
CA LEU A 93 30.62 -1.24 -10.54
C LEU A 93 30.18 -0.06 -9.70
N ASP A 94 28.99 -0.11 -9.13
CA ASP A 94 28.52 0.95 -8.22
C ASP A 94 29.21 0.82 -6.86
N GLY A 95 29.40 1.96 -6.18
CA GLY A 95 30.27 2.01 -4.98
C GLY A 95 29.71 1.28 -3.74
N ASP A 96 28.43 0.93 -3.74
CA ASP A 96 27.73 0.18 -2.71
C ASP A 96 27.52 -1.31 -3.05
N ASP A 97 27.97 -1.75 -4.24
CA ASP A 97 27.84 -3.11 -4.76
C ASP A 97 29.17 -3.87 -4.79
N SER A 98 29.15 -5.13 -5.25
CA SER A 98 30.37 -5.93 -5.39
C SER A 98 30.33 -6.90 -6.56
N TYR A 99 31.51 -7.24 -7.10
CA TYR A 99 31.67 -8.35 -8.05
C TYR A 99 31.94 -9.66 -7.33
N THR A 100 31.54 -10.80 -7.92
CA THR A 100 32.08 -12.10 -7.53
C THR A 100 33.57 -12.19 -7.86
N GLU A 101 34.33 -13.07 -7.18
CA GLU A 101 35.78 -13.09 -7.30
C GLU A 101 36.31 -13.38 -8.72
N ASP A 102 35.53 -14.12 -9.52
CA ASP A 102 35.88 -14.53 -10.89
C ASP A 102 35.18 -13.70 -11.99
N CYS A 103 34.39 -12.69 -11.62
CA CYS A 103 33.54 -11.93 -12.54
C CYS A 103 34.32 -11.39 -13.75
N LEU A 104 35.39 -10.62 -13.51
CA LEU A 104 36.14 -9.98 -14.56
C LEU A 104 36.95 -10.98 -15.41
N GLU A 105 37.44 -12.06 -14.81
CA GLU A 105 38.16 -13.11 -15.55
C GLU A 105 37.23 -13.86 -16.50
N VAL A 106 36.05 -14.29 -16.01
CA VAL A 106 35.03 -14.98 -16.80
C VAL A 106 34.55 -14.06 -17.94
N ALA A 107 34.13 -12.83 -17.61
CA ALA A 107 33.62 -11.90 -18.61
C ALA A 107 34.66 -11.55 -19.68
N CYS A 108 35.94 -11.35 -19.29
CA CYS A 108 37.02 -11.10 -20.24
C CYS A 108 37.33 -12.31 -21.13
N ARG A 109 37.26 -13.54 -20.61
CA ARG A 109 37.40 -14.75 -21.40
C ARG A 109 36.28 -14.87 -22.42
N GLU A 110 35.04 -14.72 -21.98
CA GLU A 110 33.87 -14.89 -22.82
C GLU A 110 33.77 -13.83 -23.93
N ILE A 111 34.12 -12.56 -23.67
CA ILE A 111 34.12 -11.51 -24.70
C ILE A 111 35.15 -11.78 -25.78
N VAL A 112 36.33 -12.32 -25.43
CA VAL A 112 37.39 -12.70 -26.36
C VAL A 112 37.01 -13.93 -27.20
N GLU A 113 36.53 -15.00 -26.53
CA GLU A 113 36.20 -16.27 -27.18
C GLU A 113 35.04 -16.12 -28.16
N THR A 114 34.00 -15.38 -27.77
CA THR A 114 32.78 -15.19 -28.57
C THR A 114 32.93 -14.06 -29.60
N LYS A 115 33.96 -13.22 -29.48
CA LYS A 115 34.15 -11.99 -30.27
C LYS A 115 32.94 -11.06 -30.17
N SER A 116 32.30 -11.04 -29.00
CA SER A 116 31.17 -10.18 -28.74
C SER A 116 31.60 -8.77 -28.38
N GLN A 117 30.77 -7.78 -28.66
CA GLN A 117 30.97 -6.40 -28.22
C GLN A 117 30.43 -6.18 -26.78
N VAL A 118 29.48 -7.02 -26.34
CA VAL A 118 28.91 -6.96 -25.02
C VAL A 118 28.80 -8.38 -24.47
N VAL A 119 29.23 -8.57 -23.22
CA VAL A 119 28.95 -9.78 -22.42
C VAL A 119 28.03 -9.39 -21.28
N THR A 120 26.92 -10.09 -21.10
CA THR A 120 25.95 -9.90 -20.03
C THR A 120 25.96 -11.11 -19.10
N PHE A 121 25.91 -10.87 -17.82
CA PHE A 121 25.84 -11.91 -16.79
C PHE A 121 24.79 -11.55 -15.76
N ARG A 122 24.42 -12.53 -14.91
CA ARG A 122 23.40 -12.34 -13.86
C ARG A 122 23.95 -11.56 -12.68
N ARG A 123 23.02 -10.99 -11.94
CA ARG A 123 23.26 -10.42 -10.61
C ARG A 123 22.43 -11.13 -9.56
N GLU A 124 22.91 -11.15 -8.35
CA GLU A 124 22.21 -11.58 -7.17
C GLU A 124 21.87 -10.38 -6.31
N TYR A 125 20.73 -10.45 -5.62
CA TYR A 125 20.23 -9.37 -4.78
C TYR A 125 20.46 -9.71 -3.33
N GLU A 126 21.14 -8.84 -2.59
CA GLU A 126 21.24 -8.88 -1.15
C GLU A 126 20.33 -7.81 -0.55
N LEU A 127 19.32 -8.24 0.24
CA LEU A 127 18.26 -7.38 0.73
C LEU A 127 18.53 -6.98 2.18
N GLU A 128 18.66 -5.68 2.46
CA GLU A 128 18.49 -5.12 3.80
C GLU A 128 17.07 -4.58 4.02
N THR A 129 16.34 -4.27 2.92
CA THR A 129 14.97 -3.75 2.93
C THR A 129 14.14 -4.38 1.80
N GLU A 130 12.81 -4.30 1.88
CA GLU A 130 11.95 -4.71 0.76
C GLU A 130 12.28 -3.91 -0.50
N SER A 131 12.45 -4.63 -1.62
CA SER A 131 12.73 -4.01 -2.92
C SER A 131 11.46 -3.55 -3.61
N LEU A 132 11.53 -2.36 -4.25
CA LEU A 132 10.46 -1.87 -5.15
C LEU A 132 10.33 -2.67 -6.44
N PHE A 133 11.38 -3.40 -6.83
CA PHE A 133 11.35 -4.24 -8.02
C PHE A 133 10.89 -5.65 -7.67
N PRO A 134 9.94 -6.22 -8.42
CA PRO A 134 9.65 -7.63 -8.28
C PRO A 134 10.90 -8.44 -8.66
N HIS A 135 11.42 -9.25 -7.73
CA HIS A 135 12.53 -10.17 -7.99
C HIS A 135 12.02 -11.37 -8.82
N THR A 136 11.56 -11.12 -10.03
CA THR A 136 11.00 -12.16 -10.90
C THR A 136 12.02 -12.70 -11.87
N GLU A 137 13.12 -13.22 -11.37
CA GLU A 137 13.86 -14.22 -12.12
C GLU A 137 13.24 -15.60 -11.87
N LYS A 138 12.00 -15.82 -12.30
CA LYS A 138 11.33 -17.13 -12.34
C LYS A 138 11.69 -17.90 -13.61
N VAL A 139 12.92 -17.88 -14.04
CA VAL A 139 13.38 -18.75 -15.10
C VAL A 139 14.05 -19.96 -14.45
N ALA A 140 13.73 -21.17 -14.90
CA ALA A 140 14.42 -22.39 -14.48
C ALA A 140 15.83 -22.36 -15.10
N TRP A 141 16.73 -21.61 -14.48
CA TRP A 141 18.09 -21.37 -14.94
C TRP A 141 18.92 -22.64 -15.10
N ASP A 142 18.62 -23.69 -14.38
CA ASP A 142 19.19 -25.02 -14.48
C ASP A 142 18.92 -25.73 -15.82
N GLN A 143 17.94 -25.26 -16.60
CA GLN A 143 17.57 -25.79 -17.92
C GLN A 143 18.15 -24.97 -19.09
N ILE A 144 18.90 -23.90 -18.82
CA ILE A 144 19.44 -22.99 -19.82
C ILE A 144 20.93 -23.27 -20.06
N GLU A 145 21.40 -23.09 -21.29
CA GLU A 145 22.81 -23.23 -21.64
C GLU A 145 23.70 -22.27 -20.85
N TRP A 146 24.95 -22.67 -20.56
CA TRP A 146 25.94 -21.80 -19.90
C TRP A 146 26.16 -20.50 -20.63
N ARG A 147 26.15 -20.51 -21.96
CA ARG A 147 26.45 -19.39 -22.82
C ARG A 147 25.49 -19.34 -24.02
N ILE A 148 24.90 -18.19 -24.24
CA ILE A 148 24.07 -17.89 -25.41
C ILE A 148 24.75 -16.76 -26.18
N VAL A 149 25.06 -16.96 -27.45
CA VAL A 149 25.63 -15.96 -28.32
C VAL A 149 24.58 -15.57 -29.36
N MET A 150 24.34 -14.29 -29.49
CA MET A 150 23.30 -13.73 -30.35
C MET A 150 23.91 -12.73 -31.32
N ASP A 151 23.55 -12.84 -32.58
CA ASP A 151 23.86 -11.85 -33.61
C ASP A 151 22.76 -10.78 -33.69
N ARG A 152 23.02 -9.64 -34.27
CA ARG A 152 22.12 -8.46 -34.36
C ARG A 152 20.68 -8.83 -34.80
N ASN A 153 20.51 -9.74 -35.75
CA ASN A 153 19.20 -10.12 -36.26
C ASN A 153 18.39 -10.93 -35.25
N ASP A 154 19.04 -11.71 -34.40
CA ASP A 154 18.41 -12.48 -33.31
C ASP A 154 17.89 -11.53 -32.24
N PHE A 155 18.60 -10.43 -31.99
CA PHE A 155 18.25 -9.39 -31.05
C PHE A 155 16.96 -8.63 -31.39
N GLN A 156 16.75 -8.35 -32.68
CA GLN A 156 15.61 -7.55 -33.14
C GLN A 156 14.30 -8.36 -33.18
N GLN A 157 14.41 -9.68 -33.21
CA GLN A 157 13.25 -10.59 -33.37
C GLN A 157 12.70 -11.13 -32.06
N ASP A 158 13.46 -11.06 -30.96
CA ASP A 158 13.07 -11.72 -29.72
C ASP A 158 12.82 -10.71 -28.59
N LYS A 159 11.89 -11.05 -27.70
CA LYS A 159 11.61 -10.34 -26.43
C LYS A 159 12.81 -10.31 -25.45
N MET A 160 14.00 -10.68 -25.90
CA MET A 160 15.23 -10.78 -25.11
C MET A 160 15.71 -9.44 -24.55
N PHE A 161 15.31 -8.31 -25.15
CA PHE A 161 15.65 -7.00 -24.62
C PHE A 161 15.10 -6.79 -23.21
N THR A 162 13.90 -7.29 -22.94
CA THR A 162 13.25 -7.26 -21.63
C THR A 162 13.74 -8.38 -20.70
N GLY A 163 14.20 -9.51 -21.23
CA GLY A 163 14.74 -10.64 -20.47
C GLY A 163 16.18 -10.43 -19.97
N LEU A 164 16.96 -9.58 -20.62
CA LEU A 164 18.37 -9.33 -20.28
C LEU A 164 18.60 -8.22 -19.25
N TRP A 165 17.60 -7.75 -18.58
CA TRP A 165 17.65 -6.64 -17.61
C TRP A 165 18.60 -5.50 -18.01
N PRO A 166 18.11 -4.28 -18.17
CA PRO A 166 18.81 -3.20 -18.87
C PRO A 166 19.85 -2.46 -18.00
N PHE A 167 20.62 -3.16 -17.17
CA PHE A 167 21.56 -2.51 -16.27
C PHE A 167 22.99 -2.61 -16.79
N SER A 168 23.69 -1.49 -16.83
CA SER A 168 25.08 -1.42 -17.29
C SER A 168 26.06 -2.15 -16.37
N THR A 169 25.73 -2.33 -15.09
CA THR A 169 26.61 -2.91 -14.07
C THR A 169 26.82 -4.43 -14.21
N SER A 170 25.87 -5.14 -14.80
CA SER A 170 25.96 -6.59 -15.02
C SER A 170 26.53 -6.91 -16.43
N ARG A 171 27.49 -6.11 -16.89
CA ARG A 171 28.02 -6.20 -18.27
C ARG A 171 29.49 -5.88 -18.35
N LEU A 172 30.13 -6.49 -19.40
CA LEU A 172 31.42 -6.09 -19.88
C LEU A 172 31.29 -5.65 -21.34
N PHE A 173 31.89 -4.52 -21.67
CA PHE A 173 31.81 -3.88 -22.99
C PHE A 173 33.19 -3.82 -23.68
N ASP A 174 33.23 -3.92 -25.02
CA ASP A 174 34.41 -3.57 -25.83
C ASP A 174 34.48 -2.04 -26.01
N MET A 175 35.49 -1.41 -25.43
CA MET A 175 35.66 0.05 -25.47
C MET A 175 35.91 0.59 -26.90
N THR A 176 36.45 -0.23 -27.78
CA THR A 176 36.62 0.15 -29.19
C THR A 176 35.25 0.34 -29.84
N PHE A 177 34.39 -0.64 -29.65
CA PHE A 177 33.00 -0.56 -30.10
C PHE A 177 32.25 0.65 -29.52
N LEU A 178 32.36 0.89 -28.20
CA LEU A 178 31.69 2.04 -27.58
C LEU A 178 32.14 3.37 -28.17
N ARG A 179 33.45 3.52 -28.42
CA ARG A 179 34.03 4.75 -29.02
C ARG A 179 33.65 4.93 -30.47
N GLU A 180 33.71 3.87 -31.28
CA GLU A 180 33.38 3.92 -32.72
C GLU A 180 31.93 4.32 -32.97
N HIS A 181 31.03 3.90 -32.08
CA HIS A 181 29.60 4.20 -32.17
C HIS A 181 29.15 5.37 -31.27
N ASN A 182 30.09 6.06 -30.58
CA ASN A 182 29.83 7.17 -29.68
C ASN A 182 28.80 6.81 -28.59
N LEU A 183 28.90 5.61 -28.01
CA LEU A 183 27.96 5.06 -27.03
C LEU A 183 28.36 5.49 -25.60
N TYR A 184 27.99 6.70 -25.25
CA TYR A 184 28.07 7.25 -23.89
C TYR A 184 26.68 7.29 -23.24
N PHE A 185 26.66 7.45 -21.94
CA PHE A 185 25.38 7.69 -21.22
C PHE A 185 24.77 9.02 -21.70
N SER A 186 23.46 9.04 -21.92
CA SER A 186 22.77 10.24 -22.36
C SER A 186 22.74 11.29 -21.24
N GLU A 187 23.12 12.53 -21.59
CA GLU A 187 23.02 13.67 -20.66
C GLU A 187 21.56 14.18 -20.51
N GLU A 188 20.67 13.70 -21.36
CA GLU A 188 19.24 14.03 -21.32
C GLU A 188 18.40 13.03 -20.52
N VAL A 189 18.94 11.82 -20.23
CA VAL A 189 18.27 10.78 -19.47
C VAL A 189 18.89 10.72 -18.08
N LEU A 190 18.27 11.39 -17.13
CA LEU A 190 18.81 11.54 -15.78
C LEU A 190 18.30 10.46 -14.79
N TRP A 191 17.27 9.71 -15.17
CA TRP A 191 16.72 8.61 -14.42
C TRP A 191 16.75 7.33 -15.25
N VAL A 192 17.20 6.23 -14.66
CA VAL A 192 17.44 4.93 -15.30
C VAL A 192 18.27 5.08 -16.60
N GLU A 193 19.30 5.89 -16.52
CA GLU A 193 20.22 6.23 -17.63
C GLU A 193 20.94 5.00 -18.19
N ASP A 194 21.12 3.99 -17.35
CA ASP A 194 21.70 2.69 -17.71
C ASP A 194 20.77 1.87 -18.61
N VAL A 195 19.45 2.00 -18.47
CA VAL A 195 18.47 1.40 -19.40
C VAL A 195 18.67 1.96 -20.80
N TYR A 196 18.79 3.29 -20.94
CA TYR A 196 19.03 3.93 -22.24
C TYR A 196 20.38 3.51 -22.84
N HIS A 197 21.46 3.61 -22.04
CA HIS A 197 22.81 3.26 -22.48
C HIS A 197 22.90 1.79 -22.93
N THR A 198 22.34 0.89 -22.13
CA THR A 198 22.32 -0.53 -22.46
C THR A 198 21.53 -0.78 -23.74
N ALA A 199 20.36 -0.16 -23.90
CA ALA A 199 19.57 -0.26 -25.12
C ALA A 199 20.38 0.19 -26.35
N ALA A 200 21.03 1.34 -26.24
CA ALA A 200 21.87 1.87 -27.32
C ALA A 200 23.01 0.91 -27.67
N CYS A 201 23.71 0.36 -26.68
CA CYS A 201 24.78 -0.61 -26.91
C CYS A 201 24.28 -1.90 -27.56
N LEU A 202 23.18 -2.48 -27.04
CA LEU A 202 22.67 -3.72 -27.60
C LEU A 202 22.15 -3.58 -29.04
N LEU A 203 21.49 -2.45 -29.35
CA LEU A 203 20.99 -2.18 -30.71
C LEU A 203 22.07 -1.91 -31.73
N GLN A 204 23.26 -1.47 -31.31
CA GLN A 204 24.39 -1.21 -32.18
C GLN A 204 25.37 -2.40 -32.28
N ALA A 205 25.36 -3.31 -31.30
CA ALA A 205 26.24 -4.46 -31.30
C ALA A 205 25.91 -5.44 -32.45
N ASP A 206 26.96 -5.97 -33.10
CA ASP A 206 26.82 -7.05 -34.08
C ASP A 206 26.66 -8.41 -33.40
N ARG A 207 27.25 -8.56 -32.21
CA ARG A 207 27.25 -9.79 -31.44
C ARG A 207 27.25 -9.53 -29.93
N VAL A 208 26.38 -10.23 -29.22
CA VAL A 208 26.25 -10.19 -27.75
C VAL A 208 26.36 -11.59 -27.18
N CYS A 209 27.06 -11.74 -26.08
CA CYS A 209 27.13 -12.99 -25.32
C CYS A 209 26.35 -12.83 -23.99
N TYR A 210 25.48 -13.77 -23.69
CA TYR A 210 24.77 -13.85 -22.42
C TYR A 210 25.14 -15.11 -21.66
N LEU A 211 25.40 -14.95 -20.35
CA LEU A 211 25.81 -16.01 -19.43
C LEU A 211 24.69 -16.24 -18.41
N PRO A 212 23.63 -16.98 -18.76
CA PRO A 212 22.43 -17.10 -17.93
C PRO A 212 22.65 -17.85 -16.60
N GLN A 213 23.67 -18.67 -16.50
CA GLN A 213 23.99 -19.41 -15.27
C GLN A 213 25.07 -18.72 -14.41
N PHE A 214 25.72 -17.67 -14.92
CA PHE A 214 26.82 -17.03 -14.22
C PHE A 214 26.37 -15.79 -13.46
N ILE A 215 26.49 -15.82 -12.14
CA ILE A 215 26.28 -14.66 -11.26
C ILE A 215 27.64 -13.98 -11.11
N GLY A 216 27.76 -12.76 -11.64
CA GLY A 216 28.98 -11.98 -11.58
C GLY A 216 28.90 -10.73 -10.71
N TYR A 217 27.70 -10.36 -10.27
CA TYR A 217 27.42 -9.12 -9.58
C TYR A 217 26.49 -9.31 -8.39
N HIS A 218 26.85 -8.74 -7.24
CA HIS A 218 25.99 -8.65 -6.05
C HIS A 218 25.48 -7.22 -5.91
N TYR A 219 24.17 -7.07 -5.97
CA TYR A 219 23.47 -5.80 -5.85
C TYR A 219 22.90 -5.69 -4.43
N PHE A 220 23.36 -4.68 -3.69
CA PHE A 220 22.89 -4.42 -2.33
C PHE A 220 21.70 -3.46 -2.33
N ILE A 221 20.56 -3.91 -1.83
CA ILE A 221 19.38 -3.08 -1.67
C ILE A 221 19.38 -2.50 -0.26
N ASN A 222 19.65 -1.21 -0.18
CA ASN A 222 19.66 -0.43 1.06
C ASN A 222 18.69 0.76 0.98
N GLY A 223 18.29 1.30 2.14
CA GLY A 223 17.36 2.43 2.22
C GLY A 223 17.89 3.77 1.65
N GLY A 224 19.19 3.85 1.32
CA GLY A 224 19.83 5.03 0.73
C GLY A 224 19.94 4.99 -0.79
N SER A 225 19.53 3.90 -1.44
CA SER A 225 19.58 3.78 -2.90
C SER A 225 18.67 4.81 -3.59
N ILE A 226 19.18 5.48 -4.63
CA ILE A 226 18.45 6.48 -5.42
C ILE A 226 17.17 5.87 -6.03
N ILE A 227 17.24 4.62 -6.48
CA ILE A 227 16.10 3.91 -7.09
C ILE A 227 15.15 3.40 -6.01
N GLN A 228 15.65 2.99 -4.85
CA GLN A 228 14.84 2.48 -3.75
C GLN A 228 14.20 3.61 -2.91
N GLY A 229 14.71 4.83 -2.99
CA GLY A 229 14.11 6.02 -2.37
C GLY A 229 12.70 6.26 -2.95
N GLN A 230 11.67 5.91 -2.19
CA GLN A 230 10.27 5.99 -2.65
C GLN A 230 9.79 7.43 -2.84
N LYS A 231 10.21 8.33 -1.94
CA LYS A 231 9.80 9.74 -1.97
C LYS A 231 10.69 10.53 -2.92
N LYS A 232 10.09 11.21 -3.88
CA LYS A 232 10.74 12.07 -4.85
C LYS A 232 10.22 13.49 -4.76
N SER A 233 11.06 14.47 -5.08
CA SER A 233 10.60 15.84 -5.31
C SER A 233 9.74 15.93 -6.58
N MET A 234 9.05 17.04 -6.76
CA MET A 234 8.28 17.29 -7.98
C MET A 234 9.22 17.33 -9.22
N GLU A 235 10.37 17.95 -9.06
CA GLU A 235 11.39 18.07 -10.09
C GLU A 235 11.98 16.70 -10.49
N ASP A 236 12.29 15.85 -9.49
CA ASP A 236 12.79 14.50 -9.74
C ASP A 236 11.75 13.65 -10.46
N LEU A 237 10.47 13.73 -10.06
CA LEU A 237 9.39 13.02 -10.75
C LEU A 237 9.23 13.49 -12.19
N TYR A 238 9.32 14.79 -12.45
CA TYR A 238 9.29 15.32 -13.81
C TYR A 238 10.40 14.73 -14.67
N GLU A 239 11.65 14.69 -14.14
CA GLU A 239 12.78 14.09 -14.86
C GLU A 239 12.60 12.58 -15.05
N CYS A 240 11.96 11.88 -14.11
CA CYS A 240 11.61 10.47 -14.30
C CYS A 240 10.64 10.26 -15.47
N PHE A 241 9.57 11.06 -15.59
CA PHE A 241 8.63 10.99 -16.71
C PHE A 241 9.31 11.32 -18.05
N ARG A 242 10.15 12.35 -18.06
CA ARG A 242 10.90 12.79 -19.24
C ARG A 242 11.87 11.69 -19.70
N SER A 243 12.66 11.15 -18.80
CA SER A 243 13.61 10.07 -19.07
C SER A 243 12.93 8.81 -19.62
N ALA A 244 11.83 8.38 -19.00
CA ALA A 244 11.06 7.24 -19.48
C ALA A 244 10.55 7.45 -20.93
N ALA A 245 10.02 8.63 -21.24
CA ALA A 245 9.55 8.94 -22.58
C ALA A 245 10.68 8.94 -23.62
N ILE A 246 11.85 9.46 -23.28
CA ILE A 246 13.04 9.46 -24.17
C ILE A 246 13.48 8.01 -24.47
N ILE A 247 13.52 7.15 -23.45
CA ILE A 247 13.86 5.73 -23.63
C ILE A 247 12.89 5.05 -24.58
N ILE A 248 11.58 5.23 -24.37
CA ILE A 248 10.55 4.63 -25.23
C ILE A 248 10.63 5.17 -26.66
N ASP A 249 10.82 6.48 -26.84
CA ASP A 249 11.00 7.08 -28.17
C ASP A 249 12.24 6.49 -28.87
N TYR A 250 13.34 6.29 -28.13
CA TYR A 250 14.57 5.71 -28.69
C TYR A 250 14.31 4.27 -29.17
N LEU A 251 13.74 3.40 -28.34
CA LEU A 251 13.43 2.02 -28.70
C LEU A 251 12.47 1.94 -29.90
N THR A 252 11.41 2.73 -29.89
CA THR A 252 10.40 2.75 -30.96
C THR A 252 11.02 3.22 -32.30
N SER A 253 11.90 4.24 -32.27
CA SER A 253 12.56 4.74 -33.46
C SER A 253 13.50 3.71 -34.11
N HIS A 254 13.93 2.71 -33.33
CA HIS A 254 14.75 1.59 -33.80
C HIS A 254 13.94 0.32 -34.11
N ASN A 255 12.58 0.43 -34.17
CA ASN A 255 11.65 -0.66 -34.44
C ASN A 255 11.67 -1.78 -33.37
N VAL A 256 12.03 -1.45 -32.13
CA VAL A 256 11.97 -2.37 -31.00
C VAL A 256 10.56 -2.31 -30.39
N ASP A 257 9.98 -3.46 -30.06
CA ASP A 257 8.77 -3.51 -29.25
C ASP A 257 9.09 -3.06 -27.82
N ALA A 258 8.69 -1.85 -27.49
CA ALA A 258 8.95 -1.22 -26.20
C ALA A 258 7.82 -1.41 -25.18
N ASN A 259 6.82 -2.23 -25.46
CA ASN A 259 5.64 -2.38 -24.59
C ASN A 259 6.00 -2.84 -23.17
N ASP A 260 6.84 -3.85 -23.02
CA ASP A 260 7.22 -4.38 -21.70
C ASP A 260 8.12 -3.38 -20.94
N THR A 261 9.00 -2.70 -21.63
CA THR A 261 9.84 -1.61 -21.05
C THR A 261 8.95 -0.45 -20.61
N ALA A 262 8.01 -0.02 -21.44
CA ALA A 262 7.06 1.04 -21.09
C ALA A 262 6.21 0.66 -19.87
N GLN A 263 5.72 -0.57 -19.80
CA GLN A 263 4.95 -1.07 -18.66
C GLN A 263 5.78 -1.05 -17.37
N THR A 264 7.02 -1.51 -17.42
CA THR A 264 7.91 -1.53 -16.25
C THR A 264 8.23 -0.12 -15.76
N LEU A 265 8.59 0.80 -16.66
CA LEU A 265 8.87 2.19 -16.32
C LEU A 265 7.64 2.90 -15.79
N PHE A 266 6.47 2.65 -16.38
CA PHE A 266 5.22 3.25 -15.93
C PHE A 266 4.80 2.77 -14.55
N SER A 267 4.95 1.47 -14.26
CA SER A 267 4.71 0.90 -12.93
C SER A 267 5.59 1.53 -11.85
N LEU A 268 6.89 1.71 -12.16
CA LEU A 268 7.84 2.33 -11.23
C LEU A 268 7.54 3.82 -10.99
N LEU A 269 7.23 4.57 -12.06
CA LEU A 269 6.80 5.97 -11.97
C LEU A 269 5.57 6.14 -11.10
N THR A 270 4.61 5.22 -11.23
CA THR A 270 3.40 5.20 -10.42
C THR A 270 3.71 5.05 -8.95
N LYS A 271 4.58 4.11 -8.59
CA LYS A 271 4.99 3.91 -7.19
C LYS A 271 5.65 5.15 -6.61
N TYR A 272 6.56 5.79 -7.34
CA TYR A 272 7.20 7.04 -6.89
C TYR A 272 6.20 8.17 -6.72
N TYR A 273 5.29 8.37 -7.68
CA TYR A 273 4.27 9.40 -7.59
C TYR A 273 3.37 9.23 -6.37
N LEU A 274 2.93 7.99 -6.10
CA LEU A 274 2.05 7.69 -4.96
C LEU A 274 2.78 7.83 -3.61
N ALA A 275 4.06 7.44 -3.55
CA ALA A 275 4.85 7.53 -2.32
C ALA A 275 5.30 8.96 -1.99
N SER A 276 5.24 9.90 -2.95
CA SER A 276 5.78 11.26 -2.77
C SER A 276 4.77 12.20 -2.11
N ASP A 277 5.25 12.96 -1.12
CA ASP A 277 4.46 13.93 -0.35
C ASP A 277 4.34 15.26 -1.10
N LEU A 278 3.63 15.25 -2.24
CA LEU A 278 3.40 16.45 -3.04
C LEU A 278 2.10 17.15 -2.61
N THR A 279 2.14 18.47 -2.53
CA THR A 279 0.94 19.29 -2.37
C THR A 279 0.04 19.19 -3.61
N VAL A 280 -1.23 19.56 -3.47
CA VAL A 280 -2.18 19.60 -4.60
C VAL A 280 -1.68 20.50 -5.73
N GLU A 281 -1.07 21.64 -5.39
CA GLU A 281 -0.52 22.57 -6.37
C GLU A 281 0.68 21.97 -7.10
N GLN A 282 1.59 21.31 -6.39
CA GLN A 282 2.72 20.60 -6.99
C GLN A 282 2.25 19.47 -7.90
N ARG A 283 1.23 18.71 -7.52
CA ARG A 283 0.64 17.65 -8.37
C ARG A 283 0.04 18.22 -9.65
N ARG A 284 -0.64 19.36 -9.58
CA ARG A 284 -1.15 20.07 -10.76
C ARG A 284 -0.03 20.51 -11.68
N THR A 285 0.97 21.18 -11.14
CA THR A 285 2.14 21.65 -11.90
C THR A 285 2.87 20.48 -12.56
N LEU A 286 3.12 19.39 -11.84
CA LEU A 286 3.72 18.18 -12.39
C LEU A 286 2.87 17.57 -13.49
N SER A 287 1.55 17.51 -13.31
CA SER A 287 0.61 17.02 -14.32
C SER A 287 0.71 17.79 -15.63
N ASP A 288 0.70 19.13 -15.56
CA ASP A 288 0.79 19.98 -16.73
C ASP A 288 2.15 19.82 -17.45
N MET A 289 3.24 19.76 -16.70
CA MET A 289 4.59 19.58 -17.23
C MET A 289 4.81 18.19 -17.85
N ALA A 290 4.37 17.13 -17.18
CA ALA A 290 4.60 15.75 -17.59
C ALA A 290 3.59 15.21 -18.61
N LYS A 291 2.49 15.90 -18.86
CA LYS A 291 1.41 15.52 -19.79
C LYS A 291 1.89 15.01 -21.16
N PRO A 292 2.87 15.66 -21.85
CA PRO A 292 3.36 15.17 -23.13
C PRO A 292 4.04 13.81 -23.03
N TYR A 293 4.79 13.58 -21.96
CA TYR A 293 5.54 12.34 -21.73
C TYR A 293 4.61 11.20 -21.33
N LEU A 294 3.67 11.47 -20.45
CA LEU A 294 2.63 10.51 -20.05
C LEU A 294 1.80 10.03 -21.26
N LYS A 295 1.42 10.95 -22.15
CA LYS A 295 0.70 10.60 -23.37
C LYS A 295 1.47 9.65 -24.28
N ARG A 296 2.80 9.77 -24.34
CA ARG A 296 3.67 8.86 -25.10
C ARG A 296 3.73 7.48 -24.47
N LEU A 297 3.99 7.41 -23.16
CA LEU A 297 4.01 6.15 -22.41
C LEU A 297 2.69 5.38 -22.58
N ARG A 298 1.56 6.06 -22.47
CA ARG A 298 0.22 5.45 -22.63
C ARG A 298 -0.06 4.94 -24.04
N LYS A 299 0.46 5.59 -25.06
CA LYS A 299 0.28 5.16 -26.46
C LYS A 299 0.90 3.79 -26.72
N MET A 300 1.93 3.43 -25.98
CA MET A 300 2.67 2.17 -26.13
C MET A 300 2.10 1.00 -25.33
N THR A 301 1.14 1.26 -24.40
CA THR A 301 0.55 0.25 -23.53
C THR A 301 -0.98 0.08 -23.70
N PRO A 302 -1.53 0.11 -24.92
CA PRO A 302 -2.98 0.24 -25.12
C PRO A 302 -3.82 -1.00 -24.78
N SER A 303 -3.20 -2.17 -24.61
CA SER A 303 -3.92 -3.45 -24.57
C SER A 303 -3.68 -4.30 -23.32
N LYS A 304 -2.81 -3.89 -22.41
CA LYS A 304 -2.56 -4.63 -21.16
C LYS A 304 -3.43 -4.08 -20.03
N ILE A 305 -3.91 -4.97 -19.19
CA ILE A 305 -4.57 -4.60 -17.95
C ILE A 305 -3.52 -3.91 -17.07
N HIS A 306 -3.68 -2.62 -16.88
CA HIS A 306 -2.83 -1.86 -15.97
C HIS A 306 -3.17 -2.22 -14.53
N SER A 307 -2.18 -2.12 -13.65
CA SER A 307 -2.45 -2.23 -12.21
C SER A 307 -3.34 -1.06 -11.77
N PRO A 308 -4.07 -1.21 -10.65
CA PRO A 308 -4.85 -0.13 -10.06
C PRO A 308 -4.08 1.18 -9.94
N GLU A 309 -2.80 1.06 -9.57
CA GLU A 309 -1.89 2.19 -9.36
C GLU A 309 -1.55 2.92 -10.65
N GLU A 310 -1.32 2.18 -11.73
CA GLU A 310 -1.05 2.74 -13.06
C GLU A 310 -2.27 3.47 -13.61
N CYS A 311 -3.42 2.87 -13.39
CA CYS A 311 -4.72 3.45 -13.67
C CYS A 311 -4.89 4.77 -12.95
N TYR A 312 -4.50 4.79 -11.70
CA TYR A 312 -4.59 5.92 -10.81
C TYR A 312 -3.68 7.08 -11.19
N LEU A 313 -2.39 6.82 -11.48
CA LEU A 313 -1.46 7.81 -12.00
C LEU A 313 -2.01 8.46 -13.28
N SER A 314 -2.53 7.63 -14.18
CA SER A 314 -3.14 8.10 -15.42
C SER A 314 -4.32 9.03 -15.18
N TYR A 315 -5.13 8.74 -14.18
CA TYR A 315 -6.26 9.58 -13.76
C TYR A 315 -5.81 10.96 -13.26
N HIS A 316 -4.86 10.99 -12.30
CA HIS A 316 -4.42 12.24 -11.71
C HIS A 316 -3.69 13.16 -12.69
N MET A 317 -2.95 12.57 -13.62
CA MET A 317 -2.15 13.33 -14.57
C MET A 317 -2.86 13.68 -15.87
N SER A 318 -4.07 13.19 -16.10
CA SER A 318 -4.79 13.44 -17.35
C SER A 318 -6.27 13.81 -17.15
N ARG A 319 -6.56 14.81 -16.34
CA ARG A 319 -7.93 15.29 -16.08
C ARG A 319 -8.76 15.56 -17.36
N GLU A 320 -8.13 15.86 -18.49
CA GLU A 320 -8.82 16.02 -19.79
C GLU A 320 -9.23 14.68 -20.45
N VAL A 321 -8.68 13.55 -19.99
CA VAL A 321 -8.95 12.22 -20.59
C VAL A 321 -10.22 11.60 -20.00
N LEU A 322 -10.72 12.12 -18.86
CA LEU A 322 -11.93 11.63 -18.20
C LEU A 322 -13.23 12.00 -18.91
N SER A 323 -13.16 12.82 -19.93
CA SER A 323 -14.32 13.23 -20.72
C SER A 323 -14.66 12.31 -21.90
N ASN A 324 -13.95 11.18 -22.09
CA ASN A 324 -14.23 10.26 -23.18
C ASN A 324 -14.57 8.84 -22.67
N PRO A 325 -15.85 8.50 -22.47
CA PRO A 325 -16.31 7.21 -21.92
C PRO A 325 -16.07 6.00 -22.81
N GLU A 326 -15.61 6.17 -24.05
CA GLU A 326 -15.34 5.09 -24.99
C GLU A 326 -13.88 4.54 -24.91
N ASN A 327 -13.03 5.11 -24.05
CA ASN A 327 -11.66 4.64 -23.89
C ASN A 327 -11.59 3.46 -22.89
N PRO A 328 -11.16 2.24 -23.32
CA PRO A 328 -11.04 1.08 -22.42
C PRO A 328 -10.09 1.32 -21.23
N LEU A 329 -9.11 2.21 -21.36
CA LEU A 329 -8.22 2.63 -20.27
C LEU A 329 -8.96 3.47 -19.23
N GLU A 330 -9.84 4.39 -19.65
CA GLU A 330 -10.69 5.14 -18.75
C GLU A 330 -11.63 4.22 -17.97
N SER A 331 -12.17 3.21 -18.62
CA SER A 331 -13.01 2.19 -17.98
C SER A 331 -12.22 1.35 -16.95
N ALA A 332 -10.95 1.05 -17.18
CA ALA A 332 -10.10 0.29 -16.25
C ALA A 332 -9.55 1.18 -15.12
N VAL A 333 -9.14 2.41 -15.43
CA VAL A 333 -8.75 3.46 -14.47
C VAL A 333 -9.91 3.78 -13.54
N LEU A 334 -11.09 3.90 -14.12
CA LEU A 334 -12.33 4.08 -13.38
C LEU A 334 -12.68 2.87 -12.52
N LYS A 335 -12.29 1.65 -12.82
CA LYS A 335 -12.64 0.47 -12.02
C LYS A 335 -11.87 0.34 -10.70
N ASP A 336 -10.66 0.79 -10.58
CA ASP A 336 -9.77 0.48 -9.45
C ASP A 336 -9.42 1.66 -8.53
N ALA A 337 -9.17 2.86 -9.04
CA ALA A 337 -9.28 4.10 -8.25
C ALA A 337 -10.74 4.34 -7.82
N GLN A 338 -11.61 3.49 -8.29
CA GLN A 338 -13.03 3.57 -8.36
C GLN A 338 -13.79 2.46 -7.65
N ASN A 339 -13.19 1.68 -6.79
CA ASN A 339 -14.09 1.00 -5.85
C ASN A 339 -15.00 2.05 -5.18
N GLY A 340 -14.47 3.24 -4.86
CA GLY A 340 -15.24 4.38 -4.42
C GLY A 340 -16.09 5.05 -5.51
N TRP A 341 -15.53 5.43 -6.67
CA TRP A 341 -16.28 6.15 -7.73
C TRP A 341 -17.31 5.27 -8.43
N SER A 342 -17.02 4.00 -8.69
CA SER A 342 -18.00 3.05 -9.24
C SER A 342 -19.17 2.87 -8.29
N ALA A 343 -18.90 2.67 -7.00
CA ALA A 343 -19.92 2.58 -5.97
C ALA A 343 -20.73 3.89 -5.89
N MET A 344 -20.07 5.03 -5.93
CA MET A 344 -20.74 6.33 -5.91
C MET A 344 -21.60 6.55 -7.15
N ARG A 345 -21.12 6.24 -8.36
CA ARG A 345 -21.95 6.32 -9.59
C ARG A 345 -23.16 5.40 -9.52
N GLU A 346 -23.02 4.22 -8.96
CA GLU A 346 -24.14 3.31 -8.75
C GLU A 346 -25.14 3.91 -7.74
N ILE A 347 -24.66 4.46 -6.62
CA ILE A 347 -25.48 5.16 -5.64
C ILE A 347 -26.23 6.32 -6.30
N LEU A 348 -25.56 7.19 -7.05
CA LEU A 348 -26.17 8.33 -7.74
C LEU A 348 -27.21 7.89 -8.75
N ARG A 349 -26.88 6.89 -9.59
CA ARG A 349 -27.80 6.36 -10.60
C ARG A 349 -29.04 5.74 -9.97
N ASN A 350 -28.87 4.93 -8.93
CA ASN A 350 -29.97 4.29 -8.23
C ASN A 350 -30.89 5.30 -7.53
N ASN A 351 -30.34 6.44 -7.11
CA ASN A 351 -31.07 7.47 -6.37
C ASN A 351 -31.40 8.74 -7.19
N ALA A 352 -31.22 8.72 -8.51
CA ALA A 352 -31.49 9.86 -9.37
C ALA A 352 -32.97 10.30 -9.34
N THR A 353 -33.89 9.38 -9.03
CA THR A 353 -35.35 9.65 -8.95
C THR A 353 -35.81 10.07 -7.55
N THR A 354 -34.95 10.08 -6.54
CA THR A 354 -35.30 10.59 -5.21
C THR A 354 -35.48 12.10 -5.20
N ASP A 355 -36.09 12.65 -4.17
CA ASP A 355 -36.21 14.10 -4.02
C ASP A 355 -34.86 14.79 -3.97
N TYR A 356 -33.91 14.20 -3.23
CA TYR A 356 -32.52 14.69 -3.16
C TYR A 356 -31.81 14.57 -4.51
N GLY A 357 -31.95 13.42 -5.19
CA GLY A 357 -31.31 13.18 -6.51
C GLY A 357 -31.83 14.11 -7.60
N ARG A 358 -33.15 14.36 -7.63
CA ARG A 358 -33.75 15.35 -8.56
C ARG A 358 -33.28 16.78 -8.25
N HIS A 359 -33.19 17.14 -6.96
CA HIS A 359 -32.81 18.49 -6.54
C HIS A 359 -31.34 18.79 -6.92
N TYR A 360 -30.44 17.83 -6.83
CA TYR A 360 -29.03 17.98 -7.15
C TYR A 360 -28.64 17.39 -8.52
N HIS A 361 -29.60 17.08 -9.37
CA HIS A 361 -29.42 16.66 -10.76
C HIS A 361 -28.48 15.45 -10.92
N PHE A 362 -28.69 14.38 -10.14
CA PHE A 362 -27.85 13.20 -10.17
C PHE A 362 -27.69 12.58 -11.56
N GLU A 363 -28.71 12.70 -12.42
CA GLU A 363 -28.65 12.24 -13.80
C GLU A 363 -27.62 12.99 -14.67
N GLN A 364 -27.16 14.17 -14.25
CA GLN A 364 -26.20 15.00 -14.97
C GLN A 364 -24.78 14.85 -14.46
N ILE A 365 -24.58 14.08 -13.38
CA ILE A 365 -23.26 13.88 -12.77
C ILE A 365 -22.54 12.75 -13.51
N GLU A 366 -21.60 13.12 -14.37
CA GLU A 366 -20.77 12.19 -15.13
C GLU A 366 -19.35 12.03 -14.54
N THR A 367 -18.88 13.08 -13.85
CA THR A 367 -17.53 13.14 -13.28
C THR A 367 -17.55 13.45 -11.78
N LEU A 368 -16.45 13.17 -11.10
CA LEU A 368 -16.27 13.57 -9.71
C LEU A 368 -16.32 15.10 -9.53
N VAL A 369 -15.82 15.84 -10.51
CA VAL A 369 -15.88 17.32 -10.49
C VAL A 369 -17.32 17.79 -10.54
N ASP A 370 -18.17 17.20 -11.39
CA ASP A 370 -19.59 17.50 -11.42
C ASP A 370 -20.23 17.21 -10.08
N TYR A 371 -19.90 16.07 -9.47
CA TYR A 371 -20.40 15.69 -8.15
C TYR A 371 -20.03 16.72 -7.08
N GLN A 372 -18.77 17.12 -7.03
CA GLN A 372 -18.29 18.10 -6.05
C GLN A 372 -18.86 19.51 -6.29
N GLN A 373 -19.22 19.86 -7.52
CA GLN A 373 -19.82 21.14 -7.86
C GLN A 373 -21.33 21.19 -7.62
N LEU A 374 -22.05 20.12 -7.94
CA LEU A 374 -23.49 20.05 -7.86
C LEU A 374 -24.00 19.66 -6.47
N VAL A 375 -23.29 18.77 -5.78
CA VAL A 375 -23.69 18.29 -4.46
C VAL A 375 -22.87 18.97 -3.37
N PRO A 376 -23.51 19.78 -2.51
CA PRO A 376 -22.80 20.49 -1.44
C PRO A 376 -22.33 19.51 -0.35
N MET A 377 -21.29 19.90 0.39
CA MET A 377 -20.99 19.28 1.68
C MET A 377 -22.12 19.58 2.64
N THR A 378 -22.53 18.58 3.41
CA THR A 378 -23.67 18.65 4.34
C THR A 378 -23.27 18.08 5.70
N ASP A 379 -23.99 18.53 6.72
CA ASP A 379 -23.89 18.04 8.09
C ASP A 379 -25.23 17.47 8.58
N PHE A 380 -25.27 17.00 9.82
CA PHE A 380 -26.50 16.49 10.42
C PHE A 380 -27.61 17.54 10.45
N VAL A 381 -27.30 18.82 10.66
CA VAL A 381 -28.31 19.88 10.74
C VAL A 381 -29.02 20.02 9.40
N SER A 382 -28.27 19.93 8.30
CA SER A 382 -28.80 19.95 6.93
C SER A 382 -29.69 18.75 6.62
N TYR A 383 -29.30 17.56 7.08
CA TYR A 383 -30.02 16.31 6.86
C TYR A 383 -31.21 16.10 7.81
N LYS A 384 -31.18 16.70 9.00
CA LYS A 384 -32.16 16.45 10.07
C LYS A 384 -33.61 16.52 9.58
N ARG A 385 -33.95 17.54 8.80
CA ARG A 385 -35.31 17.70 8.29
C ARG A 385 -35.71 16.55 7.36
N LEU A 386 -34.82 16.11 6.50
CA LEU A 386 -35.07 15.02 5.55
C LEU A 386 -35.21 13.69 6.27
N ILE A 387 -34.36 13.44 7.26
CA ILE A 387 -34.42 12.25 8.12
C ILE A 387 -35.71 12.26 8.95
N ASP A 388 -36.12 13.40 9.50
CA ASP A 388 -37.37 13.53 10.25
C ASP A 388 -38.60 13.28 9.37
N LEU A 389 -38.59 13.70 8.10
CA LEU A 389 -39.63 13.38 7.15
C LEU A 389 -39.73 11.89 6.85
N GLN A 390 -38.62 11.24 6.57
CA GLN A 390 -38.59 9.79 6.36
C GLN A 390 -39.04 9.03 7.61
N THR A 391 -38.55 9.44 8.78
CA THR A 391 -38.76 8.70 10.05
C THR A 391 -40.17 8.88 10.60
N ASN A 392 -40.71 10.11 10.54
CA ASN A 392 -41.96 10.46 11.23
C ASN A 392 -43.19 10.38 10.32
N ILE A 393 -43.03 10.62 9.02
CA ILE A 393 -44.11 10.64 8.07
C ILE A 393 -44.15 9.37 7.22
N GLY A 394 -43.06 8.60 7.20
CA GLY A 394 -42.95 7.37 6.41
C GLY A 394 -42.82 7.64 4.92
N GLU A 395 -42.38 8.85 4.54
CA GLU A 395 -42.12 9.18 3.13
C GLU A 395 -40.86 8.42 2.66
N ASN A 396 -41.03 7.58 1.68
CA ASN A 396 -39.96 6.87 1.00
C ASN A 396 -39.41 7.69 -0.15
N GLU A 397 -38.20 7.38 -0.61
CA GLU A 397 -37.57 8.01 -1.79
C GLU A 397 -37.13 9.48 -1.59
N ILE A 398 -36.95 9.96 -0.37
CA ILE A 398 -36.37 11.28 -0.12
C ILE A 398 -34.87 11.28 -0.37
N LEU A 399 -34.13 10.39 0.30
CA LEU A 399 -32.65 10.29 0.24
C LEU A 399 -32.18 9.09 -0.61
N THR A 400 -32.91 7.98 -0.55
CA THR A 400 -32.58 6.74 -1.25
C THR A 400 -33.84 6.04 -1.72
N THR A 401 -33.76 5.33 -2.86
CA THR A 401 -34.84 4.45 -3.35
C THR A 401 -34.94 3.14 -2.55
N ALA A 402 -33.86 2.77 -1.84
CA ALA A 402 -33.87 1.59 -1.00
C ALA A 402 -34.70 1.83 0.28
N PRO A 403 -35.50 0.85 0.73
CA PRO A 403 -36.27 0.98 1.96
C PRO A 403 -35.35 1.20 3.17
N THR A 404 -35.52 2.32 3.87
CA THR A 404 -34.83 2.62 5.12
C THR A 404 -35.64 2.05 6.29
N ARG A 405 -35.24 0.90 6.79
CA ARG A 405 -35.93 0.21 7.90
C ARG A 405 -35.31 0.45 9.27
N HIS A 406 -34.07 0.92 9.28
CA HIS A 406 -33.29 1.17 10.48
C HIS A 406 -32.70 2.56 10.48
N TYR A 407 -32.64 3.17 11.65
CA TYR A 407 -31.88 4.38 11.92
C TYR A 407 -30.93 4.10 13.04
N LEU A 408 -29.65 4.34 12.81
CA LEU A 408 -28.60 4.22 13.81
C LEU A 408 -28.53 5.51 14.63
N VAL A 409 -28.31 5.40 15.93
CA VAL A 409 -28.12 6.55 16.81
C VAL A 409 -26.67 6.62 17.25
N ASN A 410 -26.01 7.74 16.86
CA ASN A 410 -24.65 7.99 17.33
C ASN A 410 -24.60 8.53 18.78
N ALA A 411 -23.39 8.73 19.31
CA ALA A 411 -23.18 9.21 20.68
C ALA A 411 -23.84 10.57 20.98
N LYS A 412 -24.10 11.39 19.95
CA LYS A 412 -24.78 12.69 20.06
C LYS A 412 -26.33 12.58 19.97
N GLY A 413 -26.87 11.38 19.84
CA GLY A 413 -28.28 11.15 19.66
C GLY A 413 -28.81 11.49 18.26
N GLN A 414 -27.92 11.63 17.30
CA GLN A 414 -28.25 11.92 15.91
C GLN A 414 -28.63 10.60 15.19
N ARG A 415 -29.61 10.67 14.30
CA ARG A 415 -30.11 9.52 13.56
C ARG A 415 -29.46 9.45 12.18
N VAL A 416 -28.85 8.31 11.87
CA VAL A 416 -28.23 8.00 10.60
C VAL A 416 -29.07 6.93 9.89
N PRO A 417 -29.54 7.15 8.65
CA PRO A 417 -30.31 6.14 7.94
C PRO A 417 -29.47 4.90 7.64
N CYS A 418 -30.10 3.72 7.74
CA CYS A 418 -29.45 2.45 7.47
C CYS A 418 -30.37 1.54 6.63
N THR A 419 -29.92 1.23 5.41
CA THR A 419 -30.59 0.29 4.51
C THR A 419 -29.96 -1.12 4.66
N GLU A 420 -30.64 -2.15 4.13
CA GLU A 420 -30.06 -3.52 4.10
C GLU A 420 -28.73 -3.57 3.32
N GLU A 421 -28.62 -2.80 2.24
CA GLU A 421 -27.40 -2.68 1.44
C GLU A 421 -26.25 -2.04 2.24
N HIS A 422 -26.58 -0.98 2.98
CA HIS A 422 -25.63 -0.32 3.89
C HIS A 422 -25.14 -1.26 4.99
N LEU A 423 -26.03 -2.04 5.58
CA LEU A 423 -25.71 -2.94 6.70
C LEU A 423 -24.93 -4.19 6.28
N ARG A 424 -25.08 -4.67 5.07
CA ARG A 424 -24.49 -5.95 4.61
C ARG A 424 -22.97 -6.04 4.84
N PRO A 425 -22.13 -5.07 4.45
CA PRO A 425 -20.68 -5.12 4.71
C PRO A 425 -20.33 -5.19 6.21
N TYR A 426 -21.12 -4.55 7.07
CA TYR A 426 -20.92 -4.64 8.52
C TYR A 426 -21.12 -6.07 9.02
N LEU A 427 -22.17 -6.73 8.55
CA LEU A 427 -22.46 -8.13 8.92
C LEU A 427 -21.42 -9.10 8.37
N GLU A 428 -20.94 -8.89 7.13
CA GLU A 428 -19.91 -9.71 6.50
C GLU A 428 -18.56 -9.60 7.23
N THR A 429 -18.14 -8.39 7.59
CA THR A 429 -16.91 -8.17 8.35
C THR A 429 -17.01 -8.73 9.76
N PHE A 430 -18.17 -8.58 10.40
CA PHE A 430 -18.45 -9.17 11.71
C PHE A 430 -18.44 -10.69 11.67
N ALA A 431 -19.09 -11.30 10.67
CA ALA A 431 -19.05 -12.75 10.44
C ALA A 431 -17.61 -13.27 10.23
N THR A 432 -16.78 -12.50 9.53
CA THR A 432 -15.38 -12.84 9.32
C THR A 432 -14.59 -12.84 10.62
N THR A 433 -14.86 -11.89 11.51
CA THR A 433 -14.23 -11.80 12.83
C THR A 433 -14.55 -13.00 13.72
N LEU A 434 -15.77 -13.49 13.66
CA LEU A 434 -16.27 -14.60 14.51
C LEU A 434 -15.88 -15.99 13.99
N LYS A 435 -15.55 -16.11 12.72
CA LYS A 435 -15.37 -17.41 12.04
C LYS A 435 -14.16 -18.19 12.56
N GLY A 436 -14.41 -19.43 12.94
CA GLY A 436 -13.35 -20.39 13.32
C GLY A 436 -12.93 -20.32 14.78
N HIS A 437 -13.62 -19.51 15.60
CA HIS A 437 -13.38 -19.34 17.01
C HIS A 437 -14.57 -19.80 17.85
N HIS A 438 -14.29 -20.15 19.11
CA HIS A 438 -15.29 -20.32 20.14
C HIS A 438 -15.42 -19.00 20.93
N ASN A 439 -16.43 -18.23 20.57
CA ASN A 439 -16.51 -16.82 20.88
C ASN A 439 -17.27 -16.54 22.18
N LEU A 440 -16.77 -15.61 22.98
CA LEU A 440 -17.58 -14.82 23.91
C LEU A 440 -17.95 -13.50 23.20
N LEU A 441 -19.20 -13.36 22.82
CA LEU A 441 -19.74 -12.12 22.27
C LEU A 441 -20.29 -11.25 23.38
N VAL A 442 -19.65 -10.11 23.65
CA VAL A 442 -20.12 -9.12 24.63
C VAL A 442 -20.80 -7.99 23.89
N ALA A 443 -22.12 -8.11 23.74
CA ALA A 443 -22.96 -7.10 23.09
C ALA A 443 -24.21 -6.86 23.90
N LEU A 444 -24.54 -5.61 24.22
CA LEU A 444 -25.78 -5.22 24.88
C LEU A 444 -26.80 -4.76 23.85
N VAL A 445 -27.88 -5.50 23.76
CA VAL A 445 -28.95 -5.30 22.79
C VAL A 445 -30.10 -4.46 23.36
N GLY A 446 -30.03 -4.09 24.62
CA GLY A 446 -31.10 -3.65 25.52
C GLY A 446 -31.60 -2.23 25.42
N ALA A 447 -31.29 -1.46 24.39
CA ALA A 447 -32.17 -0.32 24.12
C ALA A 447 -33.30 -0.84 23.22
N ARG A 448 -34.55 -0.84 23.74
CA ARG A 448 -35.73 -1.11 22.92
C ARG A 448 -35.63 -0.23 21.67
N PRO A 449 -35.63 -0.80 20.45
CA PRO A 449 -35.74 0.04 19.28
C PRO A 449 -36.97 0.90 19.45
N THR A 450 -36.81 2.21 19.48
CA THR A 450 -37.95 3.11 19.54
C THR A 450 -38.65 2.97 18.20
N GLN A 451 -39.80 2.33 18.16
CA GLN A 451 -40.63 2.32 16.96
C GLN A 451 -41.14 3.75 16.72
N THR A 452 -40.77 4.34 15.62
CA THR A 452 -41.21 5.68 15.25
C THR A 452 -42.52 5.67 14.48
N ASN A 453 -42.81 4.61 13.75
CA ASN A 453 -44.08 4.19 13.19
C ASN A 453 -43.94 2.70 12.83
N ASP A 454 -44.97 2.01 12.42
CA ASP A 454 -45.02 0.54 12.27
C ASP A 454 -43.93 -0.09 11.35
N ALA A 455 -43.05 0.70 10.74
CA ALA A 455 -42.11 0.25 9.74
C ALA A 455 -40.62 0.46 10.06
N CYS A 456 -40.23 1.34 10.98
CA CYS A 456 -38.83 1.72 11.23
C CYS A 456 -38.40 1.52 12.68
N THR A 457 -37.15 1.06 12.87
CA THR A 457 -36.53 0.98 14.20
C THR A 457 -35.42 2.02 14.35
N VAL A 458 -35.20 2.49 15.56
CA VAL A 458 -34.10 3.37 15.95
C VAL A 458 -33.28 2.64 17.02
N GLU A 459 -32.02 2.35 16.76
CA GLU A 459 -31.18 1.55 17.66
C GLU A 459 -29.67 1.88 17.46
N THR A 460 -28.85 1.38 18.36
CA THR A 460 -27.39 1.52 18.26
C THR A 460 -26.83 0.58 17.19
N LEU A 461 -25.65 0.91 16.63
CA LEU A 461 -24.95 0.05 15.68
C LEU A 461 -24.66 -1.34 16.30
N GLU A 462 -24.20 -1.40 17.56
CA GLU A 462 -23.96 -2.62 18.31
C GLU A 462 -25.18 -3.54 18.36
N SER A 463 -26.34 -2.97 18.74
CA SER A 463 -27.61 -3.70 18.82
C SER A 463 -28.03 -4.24 17.45
N LEU A 464 -28.01 -3.39 16.43
CA LEU A 464 -28.42 -3.78 15.08
C LEU A 464 -27.52 -4.89 14.51
N MET A 465 -26.20 -4.74 14.63
CA MET A 465 -25.24 -5.73 14.11
C MET A 465 -25.43 -7.09 14.79
N ALA A 466 -25.52 -7.15 16.12
CA ALA A 466 -25.67 -8.41 16.84
C ALA A 466 -26.98 -9.11 16.46
N LYS A 467 -28.12 -8.40 16.46
CA LYS A 467 -29.43 -8.97 16.08
C LYS A 467 -29.44 -9.45 14.64
N GLN A 468 -29.02 -8.62 13.69
CA GLN A 468 -29.10 -8.95 12.27
C GLN A 468 -28.10 -10.03 11.88
N TYR A 469 -26.93 -10.08 12.53
CA TYR A 469 -25.99 -11.18 12.35
C TYR A 469 -26.63 -12.51 12.72
N LEU A 470 -27.27 -12.61 13.90
CA LEU A 470 -27.95 -13.82 14.35
C LEU A 470 -29.08 -14.22 13.40
N LEU A 471 -29.90 -13.27 12.95
CA LEU A 471 -31.03 -13.53 12.08
C LEU A 471 -30.61 -14.01 10.67
N HIS A 472 -29.61 -13.38 10.09
CA HIS A 472 -29.28 -13.58 8.67
C HIS A 472 -28.09 -14.51 8.42
N TYR A 473 -27.11 -14.57 9.30
CA TYR A 473 -25.88 -15.34 9.10
C TYR A 473 -25.82 -16.62 9.94
N HIS A 474 -26.28 -16.54 11.19
CA HIS A 474 -26.20 -17.70 12.08
C HIS A 474 -27.19 -18.79 11.73
N TYR A 475 -28.39 -18.42 11.26
CA TYR A 475 -29.47 -19.35 10.93
C TYR A 475 -29.73 -19.54 9.44
N ALA A 476 -29.28 -18.67 8.56
CA ALA A 476 -29.65 -18.65 7.15
C ALA A 476 -29.27 -19.91 6.35
N HIS A 477 -28.36 -20.72 6.86
CA HIS A 477 -27.87 -21.94 6.17
C HIS A 477 -28.07 -23.22 6.96
N GLY A 478 -28.87 -23.22 8.01
CA GLY A 478 -29.14 -24.42 8.84
C GLY A 478 -27.92 -25.00 9.56
N LYS A 479 -26.79 -24.25 9.58
CA LYS A 479 -25.57 -24.60 10.31
C LYS A 479 -25.11 -23.39 11.10
N ARG A 480 -24.67 -23.60 12.32
CA ARG A 480 -23.96 -22.57 13.09
C ARG A 480 -22.69 -22.14 12.34
N CYS A 481 -22.59 -20.87 12.00
CA CYS A 481 -21.42 -20.32 11.31
C CYS A 481 -20.28 -19.96 12.29
N ALA A 482 -20.59 -19.78 13.57
CA ALA A 482 -19.65 -19.55 14.65
C ALA A 482 -20.20 -20.16 15.95
N ASP A 483 -19.31 -20.59 16.84
CA ASP A 483 -19.67 -21.05 18.18
C ASP A 483 -19.65 -19.89 19.17
N PHE A 484 -20.67 -19.83 20.06
CA PHE A 484 -20.81 -18.81 21.10
C PHE A 484 -21.07 -19.44 22.44
N SER A 485 -20.47 -18.88 23.49
CA SER A 485 -20.79 -19.19 24.88
C SER A 485 -22.19 -18.70 25.31
N THR A 486 -22.63 -17.59 24.71
CA THR A 486 -23.89 -16.93 25.03
C THR A 486 -25.06 -17.59 24.31
N PRO A 487 -26.19 -17.86 24.96
CA PRO A 487 -27.38 -18.40 24.31
C PRO A 487 -27.99 -17.41 23.31
N ASP A 488 -28.39 -17.91 22.15
CA ASP A 488 -28.92 -17.09 21.04
C ASP A 488 -30.16 -16.26 21.46
N ASN A 489 -31.00 -16.78 22.35
CA ASN A 489 -32.22 -16.10 22.79
C ASN A 489 -31.95 -14.89 23.70
N LEU A 490 -30.73 -14.74 24.19
CA LEU A 490 -30.35 -13.58 25.02
C LEU A 490 -30.44 -12.28 24.23
N PHE A 491 -30.01 -12.29 22.97
CA PHE A 491 -29.97 -11.09 22.09
C PHE A 491 -31.36 -10.57 21.72
N PHE A 492 -32.42 -11.25 22.15
CA PHE A 492 -33.80 -10.83 21.98
C PHE A 492 -34.48 -10.43 23.29
N LYS A 493 -33.76 -10.45 24.42
CA LYS A 493 -34.24 -9.94 25.72
C LYS A 493 -34.18 -8.42 25.76
N THR A 494 -34.99 -7.81 26.62
CA THR A 494 -35.28 -6.38 26.58
C THR A 494 -34.68 -5.56 27.73
N GLU A 495 -34.06 -6.20 28.72
CA GLU A 495 -33.56 -5.50 29.92
C GLU A 495 -32.02 -5.62 29.99
N PRO A 496 -31.26 -4.51 29.87
CA PRO A 496 -29.79 -4.52 29.79
C PRO A 496 -29.08 -5.18 30.97
N ARG A 497 -29.64 -5.05 32.19
CA ARG A 497 -29.04 -5.64 33.38
C ARG A 497 -29.13 -7.18 33.38
N GLU A 498 -30.25 -7.72 32.91
CA GLU A 498 -30.45 -9.16 32.77
C GLU A 498 -29.56 -9.73 31.65
N GLU A 499 -29.30 -8.92 30.61
CA GLU A 499 -28.41 -9.31 29.53
C GLU A 499 -26.96 -9.48 30.00
N MET A 500 -26.39 -8.48 30.69
CA MET A 500 -25.01 -8.55 31.17
C MET A 500 -24.83 -9.70 32.16
N HIS A 501 -25.79 -9.89 33.09
CA HIS A 501 -25.78 -11.00 34.04
C HIS A 501 -25.73 -12.36 33.31
N THR A 502 -26.63 -12.53 32.33
CA THR A 502 -26.71 -13.78 31.55
C THR A 502 -25.46 -14.03 30.74
N ILE A 503 -24.89 -12.99 30.07
CA ILE A 503 -23.61 -13.09 29.36
C ILE A 503 -22.50 -13.57 30.30
N CYS A 504 -22.37 -12.95 31.46
CA CYS A 504 -21.39 -13.32 32.49
C CYS A 504 -21.57 -14.75 32.98
N LEU A 505 -22.79 -15.15 33.29
CA LEU A 505 -23.09 -16.51 33.79
C LEU A 505 -22.68 -17.58 32.76
N TYR A 506 -23.13 -17.46 31.53
CA TYR A 506 -22.82 -18.44 30.49
C TYR A 506 -21.34 -18.41 30.09
N ALA A 507 -20.69 -17.24 30.03
CA ALA A 507 -19.27 -17.14 29.81
C ALA A 507 -18.44 -17.83 30.91
N LEU A 508 -18.85 -17.67 32.19
CA LEU A 508 -18.16 -18.31 33.31
C LEU A 508 -18.40 -19.83 33.36
N LEU A 509 -19.55 -20.32 32.88
CA LEU A 509 -19.81 -21.75 32.73
C LEU A 509 -19.00 -22.40 31.61
N ASP A 510 -18.67 -21.65 30.56
CA ASP A 510 -17.93 -22.14 29.43
C ASP A 510 -16.39 -22.14 29.68
N ARG A 511 -15.73 -23.24 29.39
CA ARG A 511 -14.27 -23.41 29.54
C ARG A 511 -13.50 -23.23 28.24
N ASP A 512 -14.22 -23.23 27.13
CA ASP A 512 -13.63 -23.40 25.79
C ASP A 512 -13.47 -22.09 25.02
N ILE A 513 -13.84 -20.96 25.62
CA ILE A 513 -13.69 -19.63 25.00
C ILE A 513 -12.23 -19.39 24.61
N ASP A 514 -12.00 -19.14 23.32
CA ASP A 514 -10.70 -18.81 22.75
C ASP A 514 -10.61 -17.35 22.26
N GLN A 515 -11.77 -16.68 22.02
CA GLN A 515 -11.83 -15.29 21.57
C GLN A 515 -12.93 -14.52 22.29
N ILE A 516 -12.64 -13.28 22.70
CA ILE A 516 -13.64 -12.32 23.17
C ILE A 516 -13.88 -11.30 22.05
N VAL A 517 -15.14 -11.05 21.69
CA VAL A 517 -15.53 -10.09 20.65
C VAL A 517 -16.54 -9.10 21.21
N ALA A 518 -16.28 -7.82 20.98
CA ALA A 518 -17.22 -6.72 21.23
C ALA A 518 -17.05 -5.64 20.16
N ILE A 519 -18.02 -4.75 19.99
CA ILE A 519 -17.84 -3.59 19.11
C ILE A 519 -16.83 -2.61 19.74
N TYR A 520 -16.93 -2.35 21.05
CA TYR A 520 -16.07 -1.42 21.77
C TYR A 520 -15.40 -2.07 22.98
N THR A 521 -14.17 -1.68 23.30
CA THR A 521 -13.42 -2.14 24.48
C THR A 521 -14.12 -1.81 25.80
N GLN A 522 -14.93 -0.73 25.80
CA GLN A 522 -15.81 -0.41 26.95
C GLN A 522 -16.66 -1.60 27.38
N ARG A 523 -17.26 -2.33 26.43
CA ARG A 523 -18.13 -3.48 26.75
C ARG A 523 -17.36 -4.61 27.42
N VAL A 524 -16.13 -4.84 26.97
CA VAL A 524 -15.26 -5.86 27.59
C VAL A 524 -14.86 -5.45 29.00
N ALA A 525 -14.55 -4.17 29.23
CA ALA A 525 -14.25 -3.65 30.56
C ALA A 525 -15.48 -3.79 31.49
N ASP A 526 -16.65 -3.30 31.05
CA ASP A 526 -17.92 -3.37 31.82
C ASP A 526 -18.29 -4.82 32.15
N PHE A 527 -18.01 -5.78 31.26
CA PHE A 527 -18.24 -7.21 31.51
C PHE A 527 -17.39 -7.75 32.67
N PHE A 528 -16.09 -7.43 32.69
CA PHE A 528 -15.24 -7.90 33.80
C PHE A 528 -15.52 -7.16 35.11
N GLU A 529 -15.88 -5.89 35.05
CA GLU A 529 -16.31 -5.13 36.22
C GLU A 529 -17.60 -5.74 36.81
N TYR A 530 -18.57 -6.08 35.94
CA TYR A 530 -19.80 -6.74 36.37
C TYR A 530 -19.51 -8.08 37.06
N ILE A 531 -18.63 -8.92 36.52
CA ILE A 531 -18.21 -10.18 37.18
C ILE A 531 -17.62 -9.90 38.56
N THR A 532 -16.83 -8.84 38.69
CA THR A 532 -16.19 -8.49 39.96
C THR A 532 -17.22 -8.02 40.99
N GLU A 533 -18.18 -7.20 40.59
CA GLU A 533 -19.22 -6.64 41.43
C GLU A 533 -20.27 -7.69 41.89
N HIS A 534 -20.62 -8.63 40.99
CA HIS A 534 -21.65 -9.67 41.24
C HIS A 534 -21.03 -11.05 41.44
N ARG A 535 -19.78 -11.10 41.86
CA ARG A 535 -18.97 -12.32 41.99
C ARG A 535 -19.69 -13.43 42.79
N ASP A 536 -20.17 -13.11 44.00
CA ASP A 536 -20.74 -14.10 44.92
C ASP A 536 -22.07 -14.65 44.39
N GLU A 537 -22.88 -13.83 43.76
CA GLU A 537 -24.13 -14.19 43.09
C GLU A 537 -23.88 -15.15 41.94
N LEU A 538 -22.96 -14.77 41.00
CA LEU A 538 -22.60 -15.60 39.86
C LEU A 538 -22.01 -16.96 40.30
N ILE A 539 -21.12 -16.99 41.28
CA ILE A 539 -20.54 -18.24 41.79
C ILE A 539 -21.61 -19.14 42.41
N ALA A 540 -22.59 -18.58 43.12
CA ALA A 540 -23.68 -19.35 43.67
C ALA A 540 -24.54 -20.02 42.59
N GLU A 541 -24.89 -19.28 41.52
CA GLU A 541 -25.65 -19.81 40.39
C GLU A 541 -24.85 -20.86 39.61
N ILE A 542 -23.56 -20.62 39.37
CA ILE A 542 -22.67 -21.59 38.71
C ILE A 542 -22.59 -22.88 39.54
N ARG A 543 -22.52 -22.77 40.86
CA ARG A 543 -22.43 -23.92 41.78
C ARG A 543 -23.64 -24.81 41.70
N ASP A 544 -24.84 -24.26 41.49
CA ASP A 544 -26.07 -25.01 41.29
C ASP A 544 -26.09 -25.78 39.96
N ILE A 545 -25.30 -25.37 38.98
CA ILE A 545 -25.21 -25.96 37.62
C ILE A 545 -24.01 -26.89 37.52
N ASP A 546 -22.81 -26.41 37.87
CA ASP A 546 -21.52 -27.09 37.79
C ASP A 546 -20.62 -26.70 38.99
N SER A 547 -20.69 -27.52 40.07
CA SER A 547 -19.96 -27.26 41.31
C SER A 547 -18.47 -27.20 41.14
N GLN A 548 -17.90 -28.02 40.22
CA GLN A 548 -16.47 -27.99 39.91
C GLN A 548 -16.07 -26.69 39.24
N ARG A 549 -16.89 -26.22 38.28
CA ARG A 549 -16.64 -24.94 37.60
C ARG A 549 -16.72 -23.75 38.55
N ALA A 550 -17.66 -23.80 39.50
CA ALA A 550 -17.77 -22.77 40.55
C ALA A 550 -16.47 -22.63 41.35
N GLU A 551 -15.85 -23.76 41.75
CA GLU A 551 -14.57 -23.76 42.47
C GLU A 551 -13.44 -23.18 41.60
N GLU A 552 -13.36 -23.55 40.30
CA GLU A 552 -12.38 -23.02 39.34
C GLU A 552 -12.51 -21.49 39.20
N VAL A 553 -13.73 -20.99 39.04
CA VAL A 553 -14.04 -19.56 38.89
C VAL A 553 -13.72 -18.82 40.21
N GLU A 554 -14.09 -19.38 41.35
CA GLU A 554 -13.81 -18.79 42.65
C GLU A 554 -12.30 -18.61 42.89
N VAL A 555 -11.48 -19.61 42.55
CA VAL A 555 -10.02 -19.56 42.62
C VAL A 555 -9.46 -18.53 41.64
N ALA A 556 -9.98 -18.48 40.41
CA ALA A 556 -9.52 -17.53 39.40
C ALA A 556 -9.75 -16.07 39.80
N LEU A 557 -10.85 -15.77 40.52
CA LEU A 557 -11.26 -14.45 40.99
C LEU A 557 -10.65 -14.02 42.35
N GLN A 558 -9.87 -14.89 43.02
CA GLN A 558 -9.32 -14.58 44.38
C GLN A 558 -8.06 -13.67 44.32
N THR A 559 -7.53 -13.28 43.22
CA THR A 559 -6.26 -12.56 43.12
C THR A 559 -6.39 -11.21 42.43
N ASN A 560 -5.49 -10.28 42.76
CA ASN A 560 -5.37 -8.94 42.11
C ASN A 560 -4.63 -8.97 40.77
N GLN A 561 -4.44 -10.13 40.15
CA GLN A 561 -3.77 -10.26 38.82
C GLN A 561 -4.83 -10.37 37.72
N PRO A 562 -4.47 -10.10 36.44
CA PRO A 562 -5.39 -10.25 35.33
C PRO A 562 -6.10 -11.60 35.34
N VAL A 563 -7.44 -11.56 35.25
CA VAL A 563 -8.29 -12.75 35.52
C VAL A 563 -8.65 -13.53 34.25
N ALA A 564 -8.66 -12.88 33.10
CA ALA A 564 -9.18 -13.45 31.86
C ALA A 564 -8.55 -14.79 31.48
N LYS A 565 -7.21 -14.89 31.46
CA LYS A 565 -6.49 -16.13 31.10
C LYS A 565 -6.64 -17.23 32.14
N ARG A 566 -7.04 -16.90 33.37
CA ARG A 566 -7.31 -17.85 34.44
C ARG A 566 -8.71 -18.42 34.35
N LEU A 567 -9.65 -17.59 33.89
CA LEU A 567 -11.03 -18.02 33.65
C LEU A 567 -11.09 -18.92 32.41
N TRP A 568 -10.35 -18.53 31.36
CA TRP A 568 -10.29 -19.24 30.07
C TRP A 568 -8.85 -19.49 29.64
N THR A 569 -8.35 -20.67 29.87
CA THR A 569 -6.95 -21.04 29.55
C THR A 569 -6.68 -21.06 28.03
N LYS A 570 -7.74 -21.25 27.23
CA LYS A 570 -7.69 -21.23 25.76
C LYS A 570 -7.80 -19.84 25.15
N LEU A 571 -8.14 -18.82 25.92
CA LEU A 571 -8.35 -17.47 25.41
C LEU A 571 -7.06 -16.90 24.81
N GLU A 572 -7.05 -16.67 23.52
CA GLU A 572 -5.88 -16.25 22.75
C GLU A 572 -5.96 -14.81 22.27
N ARG A 573 -7.18 -14.25 22.14
CA ARG A 573 -7.36 -12.96 21.47
C ARG A 573 -8.60 -12.22 21.95
N ILE A 574 -8.51 -10.88 21.88
CA ILE A 574 -9.66 -9.97 22.09
C ILE A 574 -9.80 -9.12 20.82
N VAL A 575 -11.00 -9.02 20.28
CA VAL A 575 -11.33 -8.15 19.16
C VAL A 575 -12.39 -7.16 19.59
N ALA A 576 -11.99 -5.91 19.75
CA ALA A 576 -12.86 -4.82 20.14
C ALA A 576 -12.22 -3.48 19.79
N PHE A 577 -13.00 -2.52 19.29
CA PHE A 577 -12.49 -1.20 18.97
C PHE A 577 -12.16 -0.40 20.25
N GLY A 578 -10.93 0.09 20.35
CA GLY A 578 -10.42 0.76 21.56
C GLY A 578 -9.43 1.89 21.28
N ALA A 579 -9.43 2.44 20.07
CA ALA A 579 -8.57 3.55 19.68
C ALA A 579 -9.26 4.93 19.89
N GLY A 580 -8.49 6.01 19.81
CA GLY A 580 -8.99 7.37 19.93
C GLY A 580 -9.63 7.63 21.31
N GLU A 581 -10.86 8.10 21.35
CA GLU A 581 -11.60 8.39 22.58
C GLU A 581 -11.84 7.16 23.49
N TYR A 582 -11.62 5.94 22.97
CA TYR A 582 -11.80 4.68 23.72
C TYR A 582 -10.53 4.19 24.44
N TYR A 583 -9.41 4.92 24.41
CA TYR A 583 -8.16 4.52 25.09
C TYR A 583 -8.34 4.25 26.59
N GLU A 584 -9.10 5.08 27.29
CA GLU A 584 -9.39 4.89 28.72
C GLU A 584 -10.09 3.53 28.98
N HIS A 585 -11.01 3.15 28.11
CA HIS A 585 -11.71 1.87 28.21
C HIS A 585 -10.79 0.69 27.85
N THR A 586 -9.87 0.87 26.94
CA THR A 586 -8.84 -0.12 26.62
C THR A 586 -7.92 -0.37 27.80
N ASP A 587 -7.50 0.68 28.50
CA ASP A 587 -6.69 0.57 29.72
C ASP A 587 -7.47 -0.13 30.85
N ARG A 588 -8.75 0.17 31.03
CA ARG A 588 -9.62 -0.53 31.97
C ARG A 588 -9.72 -2.02 31.62
N MET A 589 -9.97 -2.35 30.35
CA MET A 589 -10.02 -3.73 29.87
C MET A 589 -8.70 -4.47 30.16
N LYS A 590 -7.53 -3.86 29.88
CA LYS A 590 -6.22 -4.46 30.08
C LYS A 590 -5.90 -4.80 31.53
N GLN A 591 -6.53 -4.16 32.51
CA GLN A 591 -6.41 -4.53 33.93
C GLN A 591 -6.92 -5.97 34.20
N PHE A 592 -7.93 -6.44 33.45
CA PHE A 592 -8.50 -7.76 33.56
C PHE A 592 -7.89 -8.78 32.61
N THR A 593 -7.48 -8.34 31.42
CA THR A 593 -7.04 -9.21 30.33
C THR A 593 -5.52 -9.38 30.28
N GLY A 594 -4.75 -8.43 30.82
CA GLY A 594 -3.29 -8.48 30.86
C GLY A 594 -2.68 -8.48 29.45
N GLU A 595 -1.78 -9.44 29.21
CA GLU A 595 -0.99 -9.59 27.97
C GLU A 595 -1.74 -10.34 26.82
N ILE A 596 -3.05 -10.55 26.94
CA ILE A 596 -3.80 -11.18 25.85
C ILE A 596 -3.82 -10.21 24.66
N PRO A 597 -3.42 -10.66 23.45
CA PRO A 597 -3.40 -9.82 22.26
C PRO A 597 -4.76 -9.15 22.00
N HIS A 598 -4.74 -7.85 21.78
CA HIS A 598 -5.91 -7.04 21.49
C HIS A 598 -5.86 -6.49 20.08
N ASN A 599 -6.89 -6.75 19.29
CA ASN A 599 -7.06 -6.24 17.94
C ASN A 599 -8.25 -5.28 17.90
N ASN A 600 -8.05 -4.10 17.34
CA ASN A 600 -9.10 -3.09 17.18
C ASN A 600 -10.20 -3.51 16.18
N GLY A 601 -10.03 -4.61 15.44
CA GLY A 601 -11.00 -5.11 14.48
C GLY A 601 -11.23 -4.15 13.31
N TYR A 602 -12.45 -3.68 13.16
CA TYR A 602 -12.82 -2.71 12.14
C TYR A 602 -13.23 -1.38 12.80
N TYR A 603 -12.89 -0.28 12.13
CA TYR A 603 -13.39 1.03 12.52
C TYR A 603 -14.78 1.24 11.92
N TYR A 604 -15.77 0.82 12.69
CA TYR A 604 -17.19 1.03 12.39
C TYR A 604 -17.65 2.39 12.90
N THR A 605 -18.34 3.13 12.03
CA THR A 605 -19.13 4.30 12.39
C THR A 605 -20.56 4.08 11.89
N GLU A 606 -21.50 4.90 12.30
CA GLU A 606 -22.88 4.79 11.83
C GLU A 606 -23.01 5.10 10.35
N GLU A 607 -22.07 5.87 9.80
CA GLU A 607 -22.08 6.34 8.41
C GLU A 607 -21.29 5.42 7.48
N THR A 608 -20.25 4.72 7.99
CA THR A 608 -19.35 3.92 7.15
C THR A 608 -18.53 2.91 7.95
N ILE A 609 -17.97 1.91 7.25
CA ILE A 609 -16.81 1.13 7.73
C ILE A 609 -15.58 1.78 7.11
N TYR A 610 -14.83 2.51 7.92
CA TYR A 610 -13.73 3.28 7.37
C TYR A 610 -12.42 2.50 7.30
N GLY A 611 -12.12 1.67 8.29
CA GLY A 611 -10.84 0.98 8.35
C GLY A 611 -10.86 -0.40 8.97
N LYS A 612 -9.78 -1.13 8.73
CA LYS A 612 -9.46 -2.41 9.36
C LYS A 612 -8.15 -2.29 10.10
N ALA A 613 -8.09 -2.78 11.33
CA ALA A 613 -6.87 -2.79 12.14
C ALA A 613 -5.73 -3.57 11.47
N VAL A 614 -4.52 -3.02 11.56
CA VAL A 614 -3.29 -3.63 11.05
C VAL A 614 -2.50 -4.23 12.22
N GLY A 615 -2.68 -5.53 12.44
CA GLY A 615 -2.02 -6.23 13.54
C GLY A 615 -2.73 -6.07 14.89
N ASP A 616 -2.12 -6.63 15.94
CA ASP A 616 -2.62 -6.59 17.30
C ASP A 616 -1.85 -5.54 18.13
N ASP A 617 -2.45 -5.09 19.23
CA ASP A 617 -1.87 -4.14 20.19
C ASP A 617 -1.31 -2.84 19.60
N ASN A 618 -1.94 -2.36 18.52
CA ASN A 618 -1.63 -1.07 17.90
C ASN A 618 -2.90 -0.36 17.42
N ASP A 619 -2.77 0.93 17.11
CA ASP A 619 -3.87 1.80 16.67
C ASP A 619 -3.76 2.19 15.20
N LEU A 620 -3.05 1.38 14.43
CA LEU A 620 -2.89 1.58 13.00
C LEU A 620 -4.01 0.85 12.25
N PHE A 621 -4.64 1.56 11.32
CA PHE A 621 -5.70 1.04 10.46
C PHE A 621 -5.31 1.21 9.00
N GLU A 622 -5.75 0.28 8.15
CA GLU A 622 -5.81 0.47 6.70
C GLU A 622 -7.24 0.81 6.28
N THR A 623 -7.40 1.66 5.26
CA THR A 623 -8.73 1.99 4.72
C THR A 623 -9.45 0.75 4.21
N PHE A 624 -10.76 0.68 4.50
CA PHE A 624 -11.64 -0.40 4.05
C PHE A 624 -12.45 0.08 2.83
N PRO A 625 -12.58 -0.73 1.77
CA PRO A 625 -13.24 -0.32 0.53
C PRO A 625 -14.77 -0.35 0.66
N TYR A 626 -15.33 0.63 1.37
CA TYR A 626 -16.77 0.77 1.53
C TYR A 626 -17.21 2.21 1.39
N GLY A 627 -18.26 2.46 0.59
CA GLY A 627 -18.75 3.80 0.28
C GLY A 627 -17.74 4.62 -0.53
N PHE A 628 -17.96 5.92 -0.55
CA PHE A 628 -17.03 6.90 -1.13
C PHE A 628 -16.64 7.91 -0.07
N ASN A 629 -15.35 8.03 0.19
CA ASN A 629 -14.81 8.90 1.22
C ASN A 629 -13.99 10.03 0.58
N GLU A 630 -14.29 11.26 0.99
CA GLU A 630 -13.50 12.45 0.73
C GLU A 630 -12.87 12.91 2.06
N TYR A 631 -11.84 13.72 1.97
CA TYR A 631 -11.02 14.15 3.12
C TYR A 631 -11.01 15.66 3.21
N LEU A 632 -11.57 16.22 4.26
CA LEU A 632 -11.55 17.65 4.53
C LEU A 632 -10.42 17.96 5.50
N PRO A 633 -9.45 18.85 5.16
CA PRO A 633 -8.41 19.24 6.11
C PRO A 633 -9.01 19.74 7.43
N ALA A 634 -8.58 19.14 8.54
CA ALA A 634 -9.15 19.43 9.86
C ALA A 634 -8.68 20.77 10.47
N ASP A 635 -7.84 21.53 9.77
CA ASP A 635 -7.36 22.87 10.18
C ASP A 635 -8.40 23.99 10.05
N GLY A 636 -9.56 23.68 9.45
CA GLY A 636 -10.66 24.64 9.25
C GLY A 636 -10.39 25.73 8.21
N ASN A 637 -9.29 25.62 7.45
CA ASN A 637 -8.90 26.63 6.45
C ASN A 637 -9.35 26.32 5.02
N SER A 638 -9.97 25.16 4.79
CA SER A 638 -10.36 24.70 3.47
C SER A 638 -11.81 24.27 3.44
N ASP A 639 -12.55 24.75 2.43
CA ASP A 639 -13.88 24.25 2.09
C ASP A 639 -13.84 23.20 0.95
N THR A 640 -12.63 22.74 0.60
CA THR A 640 -12.40 21.81 -0.51
C THR A 640 -11.94 20.47 0.03
N THR A 641 -12.67 19.42 -0.32
CA THR A 641 -12.31 18.04 0.00
C THR A 641 -11.22 17.51 -0.94
N LEU A 642 -10.42 16.61 -0.42
CA LEU A 642 -9.38 15.89 -1.14
C LEU A 642 -9.80 14.43 -1.33
N LEU A 643 -9.18 13.76 -2.28
CA LEU A 643 -9.27 12.31 -2.43
C LEU A 643 -8.15 11.61 -1.64
N SER A 644 -8.29 10.30 -1.45
CA SER A 644 -7.26 9.46 -0.79
C SER A 644 -5.86 9.66 -1.38
N THR A 645 -5.77 10.03 -2.64
CA THR A 645 -4.54 10.34 -3.37
C THR A 645 -3.90 11.67 -3.03
N ASP A 646 -4.73 12.63 -2.70
CA ASP A 646 -4.30 14.01 -2.54
C ASP A 646 -4.02 14.36 -1.06
N VAL A 647 -4.40 13.46 -0.12
CA VAL A 647 -4.11 13.64 1.30
C VAL A 647 -2.60 13.59 1.59
N MET A 648 -2.15 14.27 2.61
CA MET A 648 -0.74 14.31 3.04
C MET A 648 -0.53 13.49 4.30
N THR A 649 0.60 12.81 4.39
CA THR A 649 1.00 12.10 5.61
C THR A 649 1.27 13.08 6.75
N GLY A 650 0.93 12.68 7.97
CA GLY A 650 1.08 13.52 9.17
C GLY A 650 0.04 14.63 9.30
N THR A 651 -0.98 14.65 8.42
CA THR A 651 -2.03 15.68 8.43
C THR A 651 -3.37 15.06 8.85
N PRO A 652 -4.09 15.67 9.79
CA PRO A 652 -5.43 15.22 10.19
C PRO A 652 -6.48 15.68 9.18
N TYR A 653 -7.42 14.78 8.88
CA TYR A 653 -8.55 15.03 7.98
C TYR A 653 -9.85 14.58 8.62
N GLN A 654 -10.87 15.41 8.48
CA GLN A 654 -12.26 15.06 8.76
C GLN A 654 -12.83 14.27 7.60
N LEU A 655 -13.54 13.18 7.90
CA LEU A 655 -14.13 12.32 6.87
C LEU A 655 -15.42 12.92 6.33
N VAL A 656 -15.55 12.91 4.99
CA VAL A 656 -16.76 13.27 4.27
C VAL A 656 -17.24 12.05 3.49
N VAL A 657 -18.43 11.56 3.80
CA VAL A 657 -18.91 10.23 3.39
C VAL A 657 -20.05 10.33 2.41
N THR A 658 -20.02 9.46 1.39
CA THR A 658 -21.17 9.17 0.51
C THR A 658 -21.42 7.67 0.57
N ASN A 659 -22.67 7.26 0.91
CA ASN A 659 -23.05 5.87 1.10
C ASN A 659 -24.40 5.50 0.46
N SER A 660 -24.70 4.20 0.42
CA SER A 660 -25.94 3.66 -0.15
C SER A 660 -27.20 3.92 0.70
N ALA A 661 -27.02 4.40 1.93
CA ALA A 661 -28.15 4.75 2.80
C ALA A 661 -28.70 6.17 2.57
N GLY A 662 -28.10 6.93 1.64
CA GLY A 662 -28.57 8.26 1.25
C GLY A 662 -27.83 9.41 1.89
N LEU A 663 -26.63 9.20 2.41
CA LEU A 663 -25.72 10.28 2.78
C LEU A 663 -24.87 10.67 1.56
N TYR A 664 -24.83 11.94 1.23
CA TYR A 664 -24.08 12.50 0.09
C TYR A 664 -23.21 13.65 0.57
N ARG A 665 -21.90 13.53 0.45
CA ARG A 665 -20.90 14.48 0.95
C ARG A 665 -21.18 14.92 2.39
N TYR A 666 -21.55 13.93 3.21
CA TYR A 666 -21.87 14.15 4.62
C TYR A 666 -20.59 14.29 5.43
N VAL A 667 -20.41 15.45 6.06
CA VAL A 667 -19.27 15.74 6.93
C VAL A 667 -19.51 15.07 8.27
N THR A 668 -18.71 14.04 8.58
CA THR A 668 -18.79 13.30 9.84
C THR A 668 -18.06 14.02 10.95
N ASP A 669 -18.21 13.55 12.20
CA ASP A 669 -17.41 14.03 13.34
C ASP A 669 -16.06 13.30 13.45
N HIS A 670 -15.76 12.36 12.54
CA HIS A 670 -14.59 11.49 12.61
C HIS A 670 -13.37 12.14 11.95
N VAL A 671 -12.28 12.22 12.71
CA VAL A 671 -10.99 12.76 12.25
C VAL A 671 -9.94 11.65 12.24
N VAL A 672 -9.23 11.53 11.14
CA VAL A 672 -8.16 10.54 10.96
C VAL A 672 -6.85 11.24 10.63
N ASN A 673 -5.74 10.70 11.15
CA ASN A 673 -4.40 11.20 10.85
C ASN A 673 -3.70 10.21 9.92
N ILE A 674 -3.39 10.62 8.71
CA ILE A 674 -2.78 9.78 7.69
C ILE A 674 -1.31 9.53 8.04
N GLN A 675 -0.95 8.28 8.30
CA GLN A 675 0.40 7.87 8.67
C GLN A 675 1.24 7.49 7.45
N ASN A 676 0.61 6.79 6.50
CA ASN A 676 1.28 6.36 5.26
C ASN A 676 0.26 6.14 4.14
N LYS A 677 0.76 6.05 2.92
CA LYS A 677 -0.01 5.68 1.74
C LYS A 677 0.60 4.41 1.14
N HIS A 678 -0.20 3.40 0.97
CA HIS A 678 0.21 2.17 0.34
C HIS A 678 -0.77 1.80 -0.77
N LEU A 679 -0.40 2.11 -2.02
CA LEU A 679 -1.21 1.85 -3.21
C LEU A 679 -2.58 2.58 -3.13
N ASP A 680 -3.67 1.83 -3.15
CA ASP A 680 -5.06 2.28 -3.02
C ASP A 680 -5.51 2.46 -1.57
N LYS A 681 -4.65 2.12 -0.60
CA LYS A 681 -4.97 2.16 0.83
C LYS A 681 -4.21 3.26 1.54
N LEU A 682 -4.88 3.90 2.48
CA LEU A 682 -4.25 4.76 3.45
C LEU A 682 -4.02 3.99 4.74
N LEU A 683 -2.86 4.18 5.35
CA LEU A 683 -2.62 3.81 6.74
C LEU A 683 -2.85 5.03 7.60
N PHE A 684 -3.67 4.89 8.62
CA PHE A 684 -4.09 6.01 9.45
C PHE A 684 -4.24 5.61 10.91
N THR A 685 -4.17 6.61 11.78
CA THR A 685 -4.59 6.53 13.18
C THR A 685 -5.82 7.41 13.37
N ILE A 686 -6.60 7.14 14.40
CA ILE A 686 -7.76 7.95 14.76
C ILE A 686 -7.29 9.07 15.68
N TYR A 687 -7.82 10.29 15.42
CA TYR A 687 -7.42 11.48 16.17
C TYR A 687 -8.26 11.65 17.45
#